data_d292402889ff164e6fd341de4cf77b88
#
_entry.id   d292402889ff164e6fd341de4cf77b88
#
_cell.length_a   1.000
_cell.length_b   1.000
_cell.length_c   1.000
_cell.angle_alpha   90.00
_cell.angle_beta   90.00
_cell.angle_gamma   90.00
#
_symmetry.space_group_name_H-M   'P 1'
#
loop_
_entity.id
_entity.type
_entity.pdbx_description
1 polymer ?
#
loop_
_entity_poly.entity_id
_entity_poly.type
_entity_poly.pdbx_seq_one_letter_code
_entity_poly.pdbx_strand_id
1 'polypeptide(L)'
;MRRSRVLGAAALALATGIGALTAVPAAAGPAAADELTIAPLPHQEPSYGLVHAAGPKGVMLDRPGTGPGRSYWKSFADGREVPLADCPSGRYGRWMSLGDTVGCEYLDAPSTTAGPLTLHDQASGRTETLAAPAGRSWTTTFSPTQVLATEQDAEGRLVLHLIGREGEPRKDVTVTAPERIAAHSFRVRMADEKGALITYRSAAGQETLALLDYAGATLTPLALPEGATDPGNVDHSLGSRWVSLRKHGSATATLHSRTDLAVTRSVNTPAAYGYTHPVGDWLVTQDPYAKTDAVTAVPVGGGARRTLLARSDRNLKTGTDGSAYLAGGTDSSHWATHRITSGSDGAPVLTKVRDLPPNPADRMTLSLAQGRLIAGQQDPTRSLQGYTVPVSGTSPAKQTPDWSCSESEDQRLCLPYAELPGRTVPTGDGRIVSLSSKGGGACGGSLALCGVVLNVRETRPGGSVRQVALPGTDEMQPYLPESASGRYVLFTVTEKNNPRTVVADIDAGKVLDTRPSSAAALWGSVLWDRSEWHGVSGTDLRTGKVTQYQGFGTACRPDEIQAAGDWLYVLCPASAGGPAAFHLPSKKRIPLPFAPENDRVRLGDGYVVRQGGVGLEVYDLRSGTAVRAREIAQQVTRYAADWTVDRFGGRLAYTGPDETVHLVAAGAASPLAAIDQEVAATADFRQEKTWQARWWPSKPVSSWKLTVRNKTSGITTVVRSGTEARGLIAPAWDGKSPTGTYLFSGEYEWTLTARPADGQGAELSTSGTVSVTRPPAGVRPPARP
;
A
#
# COMPACT_ATOMS: atom_id res chain seq x y z
N MET A 1 -48.62 -27.62 31.12
CA MET A 1 -49.99 -27.22 31.45
C MET A 1 -50.33 -26.04 30.59
N ARG A 2 -51.15 -26.26 29.63
CA ARG A 2 -52.50 -25.68 29.33
C ARG A 2 -52.51 -24.15 29.25
N ARG A 3 -52.67 -23.68 28.01
CA ARG A 3 -53.89 -22.97 27.40
C ARG A 3 -53.95 -21.47 27.76
N SER A 4 -54.35 -20.47 26.96
CA SER A 4 -55.25 -20.43 25.81
C SER A 4 -55.10 -19.11 25.05
N ARG A 5 -55.59 -19.12 23.83
CA ARG A 5 -55.86 -18.02 22.93
C ARG A 5 -56.98 -17.12 23.43
N VAL A 6 -56.99 -15.81 23.10
CA VAL A 6 -58.23 -15.13 22.68
C VAL A 6 -57.91 -14.10 21.59
N LEU A 7 -58.65 -14.18 20.52
CA LEU A 7 -58.86 -13.22 19.44
C LEU A 7 -59.86 -12.14 19.91
N GLY A 8 -59.71 -10.90 19.45
CA GLY A 8 -60.72 -9.86 19.58
C GLY A 8 -60.55 -8.82 18.47
N ALA A 9 -61.42 -8.87 17.47
CA ALA A 9 -61.62 -7.90 16.42
C ALA A 9 -62.67 -6.86 16.82
N ALA A 10 -62.62 -5.69 16.23
CA ALA A 10 -63.62 -4.67 15.93
C ALA A 10 -63.16 -3.29 16.42
N ALA A 11 -63.45 -2.16 15.79
CA ALA A 11 -64.24 -1.74 14.69
C ALA A 11 -63.83 -0.30 14.30
N LEU A 12 -64.14 0.10 13.09
CA LEU A 12 -64.01 1.44 12.51
C LEU A 12 -64.78 2.50 13.30
N ALA A 13 -64.17 3.70 13.44
CA ALA A 13 -64.91 4.97 13.55
C ALA A 13 -64.20 6.05 12.73
N LEU A 14 -64.79 6.45 11.63
CA LEU A 14 -64.50 7.65 10.85
C LEU A 14 -64.82 8.89 11.69
N ALA A 15 -63.86 9.78 11.86
CA ALA A 15 -64.08 11.17 12.22
C ALA A 15 -63.28 12.06 11.25
N THR A 16 -64.03 12.71 10.35
CA THR A 16 -63.56 13.75 9.44
C THR A 16 -63.27 15.03 10.25
N GLY A 17 -61.99 15.28 10.46
CA GLY A 17 -61.51 16.57 10.97
C GLY A 17 -60.70 17.27 9.88
N ILE A 18 -61.26 18.31 9.28
CA ILE A 18 -60.59 19.22 8.40
C ILE A 18 -59.64 20.09 9.23
N GLY A 19 -58.39 19.66 9.37
CA GLY A 19 -57.29 20.46 9.92
C GLY A 19 -56.46 21.03 8.78
N ALA A 20 -56.41 22.33 8.64
CA ALA A 20 -55.54 23.05 7.72
C ALA A 20 -54.09 22.68 8.05
N LEU A 21 -53.50 21.80 7.24
CA LEU A 21 -52.04 21.54 7.19
C LEU A 21 -51.38 22.79 6.65
N THR A 22 -50.88 23.67 7.49
CA THR A 22 -49.83 24.61 7.11
C THR A 22 -48.64 23.74 6.68
N ALA A 23 -48.38 23.69 5.35
CA ALA A 23 -47.17 23.09 4.81
C ALA A 23 -45.98 23.85 5.38
N VAL A 24 -45.31 23.27 6.35
CA VAL A 24 -43.96 23.67 6.73
C VAL A 24 -43.14 23.46 5.43
N PRO A 25 -42.51 24.51 4.90
CA PRO A 25 -41.63 24.30 3.75
C PRO A 25 -40.59 23.27 4.20
N ALA A 26 -40.56 22.12 3.53
CA ALA A 26 -39.48 21.17 3.67
C ALA A 26 -38.21 21.99 3.43
N ALA A 27 -37.38 22.10 4.46
CA ALA A 27 -36.05 22.66 4.29
C ALA A 27 -35.42 21.89 3.12
N ALA A 28 -35.16 22.61 2.02
CA ALA A 28 -34.45 22.03 0.90
C ALA A 28 -33.21 21.40 1.48
N GLY A 29 -33.15 20.07 1.43
CA GLY A 29 -31.94 19.36 1.81
C GLY A 29 -30.79 20.01 1.05
N PRO A 30 -29.59 20.10 1.63
CA PRO A 30 -28.47 20.69 0.94
C PRO A 30 -28.41 20.08 -0.46
N ALA A 31 -28.42 20.93 -1.49
CA ALA A 31 -28.28 20.51 -2.88
C ALA A 31 -27.11 19.53 -2.91
N ALA A 32 -27.29 18.37 -3.53
CA ALA A 32 -26.25 17.38 -3.67
C ALA A 32 -25.00 18.12 -4.18
N ALA A 33 -23.99 18.23 -3.35
CA ALA A 33 -22.77 18.92 -3.69
C ALA A 33 -22.24 18.27 -4.96
N ASP A 34 -21.83 19.05 -5.94
CA ASP A 34 -21.28 18.57 -7.21
C ASP A 34 -20.16 17.57 -6.93
N GLU A 35 -20.49 16.31 -7.01
CA GLU A 35 -19.57 15.21 -6.79
C GLU A 35 -18.80 14.98 -8.10
N LEU A 36 -17.49 15.10 -8.02
CA LEU A 36 -16.62 14.76 -9.12
C LEU A 36 -16.10 13.35 -8.93
N THR A 37 -16.03 12.59 -10.01
CA THR A 37 -15.54 11.21 -9.95
C THR A 37 -14.36 10.98 -10.89
N ILE A 38 -13.44 10.11 -10.46
CA ILE A 38 -12.37 9.57 -11.30
C ILE A 38 -12.62 8.09 -11.43
N ALA A 39 -12.70 7.61 -12.66
CA ALA A 39 -12.98 6.22 -12.95
C ALA A 39 -12.01 5.27 -12.25
N PRO A 40 -12.44 4.05 -11.92
CA PRO A 40 -11.56 2.99 -11.46
C PRO A 40 -10.40 2.78 -12.43
N LEU A 41 -9.28 2.30 -11.91
CA LEU A 41 -8.18 1.86 -12.76
C LEU A 41 -8.57 0.57 -13.50
N PRO A 42 -7.99 0.30 -14.68
CA PRO A 42 -8.16 -0.99 -15.31
C PRO A 42 -7.76 -2.10 -14.34
N HIS A 43 -8.60 -3.10 -14.22
CA HIS A 43 -8.30 -4.26 -13.40
C HIS A 43 -7.04 -4.96 -13.91
N GLN A 44 -6.24 -5.42 -12.98
CA GLN A 44 -5.03 -6.18 -13.26
C GLN A 44 -5.29 -7.68 -13.22
N GLU A 45 -4.36 -8.42 -13.79
CA GLU A 45 -4.40 -9.87 -13.67
C GLU A 45 -4.43 -10.30 -12.20
N PRO A 46 -5.27 -11.28 -11.82
CA PRO A 46 -5.34 -11.75 -10.46
C PRO A 46 -3.98 -12.25 -10.00
N SER A 47 -3.39 -11.61 -8.99
CA SER A 47 -2.05 -11.97 -8.51
C SER A 47 -2.04 -13.20 -7.59
N TYR A 48 -3.19 -13.71 -7.16
CA TYR A 48 -3.25 -14.74 -6.13
C TYR A 48 -4.41 -15.72 -6.31
N GLY A 49 -4.15 -16.75 -7.07
CA GLY A 49 -4.88 -18.00 -6.92
C GLY A 49 -4.11 -18.96 -6.01
N LEU A 50 -3.74 -18.56 -4.76
CA LEU A 50 -2.90 -19.38 -3.91
C LEU A 50 -3.56 -20.73 -3.65
N VAL A 51 -2.95 -21.76 -4.20
CA VAL A 51 -3.22 -23.15 -3.89
C VAL A 51 -2.26 -23.56 -2.77
N HIS A 52 -2.79 -23.90 -1.60
CA HIS A 52 -1.98 -24.34 -0.46
C HIS A 52 -1.60 -25.81 -0.60
N ALA A 53 -2.58 -26.65 -0.91
CA ALA A 53 -2.42 -28.07 -1.15
C ALA A 53 -3.55 -28.57 -2.08
N ALA A 54 -3.31 -29.68 -2.73
CA ALA A 54 -4.32 -30.34 -3.53
C ALA A 54 -4.16 -31.87 -3.44
N GLY A 55 -5.30 -32.54 -3.38
CA GLY A 55 -5.41 -33.99 -3.37
C GLY A 55 -6.26 -34.51 -4.51
N PRO A 56 -6.54 -35.82 -4.52
CA PRO A 56 -7.40 -36.42 -5.56
C PRO A 56 -8.84 -35.93 -5.51
N LYS A 57 -9.36 -35.52 -4.34
CA LYS A 57 -10.76 -35.18 -4.13
C LYS A 57 -11.04 -33.69 -4.14
N GLY A 58 -10.03 -32.86 -3.88
CA GLY A 58 -10.23 -31.42 -3.81
C GLY A 58 -8.93 -30.61 -3.72
N VAL A 59 -9.10 -29.32 -3.52
CA VAL A 59 -8.02 -28.34 -3.50
C VAL A 59 -8.24 -27.33 -2.38
N MET A 60 -7.17 -26.98 -1.65
CA MET A 60 -7.15 -25.95 -0.62
C MET A 60 -6.74 -24.61 -1.22
N LEU A 61 -7.60 -23.61 -1.07
CA LEU A 61 -7.52 -22.31 -1.75
C LEU A 61 -7.76 -21.17 -0.76
N ASP A 62 -7.18 -20.01 -1.05
CA ASP A 62 -7.59 -18.77 -0.39
C ASP A 62 -8.80 -18.12 -1.08
N ARG A 63 -9.64 -17.43 -0.30
CA ARG A 63 -10.71 -16.59 -0.87
C ARG A 63 -10.10 -15.32 -1.46
N PRO A 64 -10.42 -14.98 -2.72
CA PRO A 64 -9.97 -13.73 -3.31
C PRO A 64 -10.43 -12.52 -2.48
N GLY A 65 -9.57 -11.50 -2.35
CA GLY A 65 -9.92 -10.23 -1.70
C GLY A 65 -10.09 -10.28 -0.18
N THR A 66 -9.89 -11.42 0.46
CA THR A 66 -9.96 -11.54 1.92
C THR A 66 -8.57 -11.69 2.52
N GLY A 67 -8.32 -11.03 3.66
CA GLY A 67 -7.03 -11.13 4.35
C GLY A 67 -6.66 -12.55 4.77
N PRO A 68 -5.46 -12.78 5.32
CA PRO A 68 -5.01 -14.09 5.77
C PRO A 68 -6.01 -14.71 6.76
N GLY A 69 -6.26 -16.02 6.65
CA GLY A 69 -7.13 -16.78 7.55
C GLY A 69 -8.50 -17.16 7.00
N ARG A 70 -8.75 -17.00 5.71
CA ARG A 70 -10.00 -17.47 5.08
C ARG A 70 -9.76 -18.50 3.98
N SER A 71 -8.88 -19.44 4.24
CA SER A 71 -8.65 -20.58 3.35
C SER A 71 -9.77 -21.60 3.46
N TYR A 72 -10.06 -22.28 2.37
CA TYR A 72 -11.08 -23.31 2.31
C TYR A 72 -10.65 -24.44 1.38
N TRP A 73 -11.23 -25.61 1.61
CA TRP A 73 -11.11 -26.76 0.71
C TRP A 73 -12.31 -26.80 -0.24
N LYS A 74 -12.06 -27.07 -1.52
CA LYS A 74 -13.09 -27.19 -2.56
C LYS A 74 -13.06 -28.58 -3.16
N SER A 75 -14.21 -29.26 -3.15
CA SER A 75 -14.42 -30.58 -3.74
C SER A 75 -14.44 -30.49 -5.27
N PHE A 76 -13.81 -31.45 -5.94
CA PHE A 76 -13.91 -31.58 -7.41
C PHE A 76 -15.21 -32.26 -7.86
N ALA A 77 -15.85 -33.08 -7.00
CA ALA A 77 -17.02 -33.83 -7.37
C ALA A 77 -18.29 -32.97 -7.44
N ASP A 78 -18.50 -32.10 -6.49
CA ASP A 78 -19.74 -31.36 -6.31
C ASP A 78 -19.51 -29.83 -6.13
N GLY A 79 -18.26 -29.40 -6.11
CA GLY A 79 -17.90 -27.98 -5.91
C GLY A 79 -18.12 -27.46 -4.49
N ARG A 80 -18.47 -28.33 -3.52
CA ARG A 80 -18.69 -27.97 -2.12
C ARG A 80 -17.44 -27.33 -1.53
N GLU A 81 -17.63 -26.22 -0.81
CA GLU A 81 -16.58 -25.50 -0.11
C GLU A 81 -16.67 -25.74 1.40
N VAL A 82 -15.56 -26.09 2.01
CA VAL A 82 -15.43 -26.33 3.46
C VAL A 82 -14.33 -25.41 4.00
N PRO A 83 -14.59 -24.56 5.00
CA PRO A 83 -13.54 -23.81 5.65
C PRO A 83 -12.44 -24.75 6.15
N LEU A 84 -11.17 -24.37 6.00
CA LEU A 84 -10.09 -25.20 6.56
C LEU A 84 -10.18 -25.20 8.08
N ALA A 85 -9.80 -26.32 8.67
CA ALA A 85 -9.71 -26.43 10.11
C ALA A 85 -8.68 -25.42 10.65
N ASP A 86 -9.09 -24.65 11.65
CA ASP A 86 -8.20 -23.76 12.37
C ASP A 86 -7.31 -24.60 13.30
N CYS A 87 -6.00 -24.55 13.03
CA CYS A 87 -5.06 -25.00 14.04
C CYS A 87 -4.99 -23.92 15.13
N PRO A 88 -5.14 -24.28 16.42
CA PRO A 88 -5.04 -23.32 17.49
C PRO A 88 -3.73 -22.53 17.38
N SER A 89 -3.85 -21.22 17.37
CA SER A 89 -2.75 -20.27 17.25
C SER A 89 -1.99 -20.13 18.57
N GLY A 90 -1.19 -21.14 18.91
CA GLY A 90 -0.18 -21.02 19.97
C GLY A 90 1.18 -20.69 19.37
N ARG A 91 2.08 -20.08 20.16
CA ARG A 91 3.46 -19.73 19.75
C ARG A 91 4.26 -20.90 19.15
N TYR A 92 3.76 -22.13 19.23
CA TYR A 92 4.46 -23.36 18.88
C TYR A 92 3.61 -24.34 18.06
N GLY A 93 2.44 -23.94 17.53
CA GLY A 93 1.65 -24.77 16.63
C GLY A 93 2.24 -24.79 15.21
N ARG A 94 2.39 -25.97 14.62
CA ARG A 94 2.74 -26.16 13.20
C ARG A 94 1.48 -26.50 12.42
N TRP A 95 1.20 -25.72 11.41
CA TRP A 95 0.17 -25.99 10.43
C TRP A 95 0.79 -26.64 9.19
N MET A 96 0.18 -27.73 8.73
CA MET A 96 0.62 -28.50 7.58
C MET A 96 -0.57 -28.79 6.68
N SER A 97 -0.37 -28.78 5.39
CA SER A 97 -1.39 -29.18 4.43
C SER A 97 -0.79 -30.12 3.40
N LEU A 98 -1.41 -31.29 3.21
CA LEU A 98 -0.99 -32.25 2.21
C LEU A 98 -2.21 -32.96 1.63
N GLY A 99 -2.37 -32.88 0.34
CA GLY A 99 -3.53 -33.48 -0.34
C GLY A 99 -4.84 -32.85 0.11
N ASP A 100 -5.77 -33.69 0.58
CA ASP A 100 -7.06 -33.28 1.11
C ASP A 100 -7.07 -33.13 2.65
N THR A 101 -5.90 -33.18 3.30
CA THR A 101 -5.79 -33.21 4.76
C THR A 101 -5.02 -31.99 5.30
N VAL A 102 -5.54 -31.41 6.37
CA VAL A 102 -4.86 -30.42 7.20
C VAL A 102 -4.33 -31.10 8.46
N GLY A 103 -3.06 -30.92 8.77
CA GLY A 103 -2.42 -31.41 9.99
C GLY A 103 -2.08 -30.24 10.93
N CYS A 104 -2.37 -30.42 12.20
CA CYS A 104 -2.04 -29.51 13.29
C CYS A 104 -1.19 -30.24 14.32
N GLU A 105 0.05 -29.83 14.51
CA GLU A 105 0.93 -30.33 15.56
C GLU A 105 1.03 -29.29 16.68
N TYR A 106 0.87 -29.73 17.91
CA TYR A 106 1.05 -28.92 19.12
C TYR A 106 2.42 -29.20 19.73
N LEU A 107 3.18 -28.15 19.96
CA LEU A 107 4.42 -28.23 20.72
C LEU A 107 4.17 -27.58 22.09
N ASP A 108 4.26 -28.37 23.16
CA ASP A 108 3.96 -27.93 24.55
C ASP A 108 4.97 -26.93 25.15
N ALA A 109 6.05 -26.63 24.48
CA ALA A 109 7.06 -25.57 24.80
C ALA A 109 8.18 -25.67 23.75
N PRO A 110 9.22 -24.79 23.80
CA PRO A 110 10.42 -25.00 22.99
C PRO A 110 11.19 -26.31 23.38
N SER A 111 10.60 -27.16 24.14
CA SER A 111 11.14 -28.47 24.52
C SER A 111 10.93 -29.47 23.38
N THR A 112 11.90 -30.34 23.25
CA THR A 112 12.13 -31.36 22.22
C THR A 112 11.10 -32.48 22.13
N THR A 113 9.98 -32.44 22.85
CA THR A 113 8.96 -33.51 22.89
C THR A 113 7.86 -33.16 21.86
N ALA A 114 7.71 -34.04 20.87
CA ALA A 114 6.65 -33.90 19.87
C ALA A 114 5.28 -34.02 20.55
N GLY A 115 4.43 -33.04 20.33
CA GLY A 115 3.04 -33.08 20.76
C GLY A 115 2.18 -34.01 19.90
N PRO A 116 0.89 -34.17 20.23
CA PRO A 116 -0.02 -34.93 19.40
C PRO A 116 -0.22 -34.25 18.04
N LEU A 117 -0.31 -35.05 16.98
CA LEU A 117 -0.65 -34.60 15.63
C LEU A 117 -2.14 -34.83 15.38
N THR A 118 -2.88 -33.76 15.14
CA THR A 118 -4.29 -33.85 14.74
C THR A 118 -4.41 -33.67 13.23
N LEU A 119 -5.05 -34.61 12.55
CA LEU A 119 -5.28 -34.61 11.09
C LEU A 119 -6.77 -34.43 10.80
N HIS A 120 -7.08 -33.44 9.99
CA HIS A 120 -8.44 -33.14 9.54
C HIS A 120 -8.56 -33.45 8.04
N ASP A 121 -9.22 -34.56 7.69
CA ASP A 121 -9.54 -34.90 6.31
C ASP A 121 -10.73 -34.04 5.83
N GLN A 122 -10.47 -33.09 4.95
CA GLN A 122 -11.48 -32.13 4.48
C GLN A 122 -12.52 -32.75 3.55
N ALA A 123 -12.17 -33.84 2.88
CA ALA A 123 -13.06 -34.54 1.97
C ALA A 123 -14.13 -35.35 2.70
N SER A 124 -13.75 -36.01 3.78
CA SER A 124 -14.66 -36.83 4.59
C SER A 124 -15.19 -36.12 5.84
N GLY A 125 -14.56 -35.05 6.28
CA GLY A 125 -14.83 -34.40 7.56
C GLY A 125 -14.31 -35.17 8.78
N ARG A 126 -13.55 -36.26 8.57
CA ARG A 126 -12.96 -37.06 9.68
C ARG A 126 -11.81 -36.32 10.33
N THR A 127 -11.81 -36.31 11.63
CA THR A 127 -10.70 -35.80 12.46
C THR A 127 -10.14 -36.95 13.26
N GLU A 128 -8.81 -37.07 13.32
CA GLU A 128 -8.10 -38.01 14.15
C GLU A 128 -6.91 -37.38 14.84
N THR A 129 -6.57 -37.83 16.04
CA THR A 129 -5.42 -37.37 16.80
C THR A 129 -4.47 -38.50 17.05
N LEU A 130 -3.21 -38.31 16.70
CA LEU A 130 -2.14 -39.31 16.83
C LEU A 130 -1.18 -38.86 17.93
N ALA A 131 -1.06 -39.66 18.99
CA ALA A 131 0.01 -39.47 19.98
C ALA A 131 1.36 -39.84 19.35
N ALA A 132 2.40 -39.06 19.61
CA ALA A 132 3.75 -39.43 19.19
C ALA A 132 4.23 -40.66 19.96
N PRO A 133 4.73 -41.72 19.28
CA PRO A 133 5.35 -42.83 19.99
C PRO A 133 6.55 -42.35 20.82
N ALA A 134 6.84 -43.04 21.93
CA ALA A 134 7.94 -42.68 22.81
C ALA A 134 9.29 -42.59 22.05
N GLY A 135 10.04 -41.53 22.25
CA GLY A 135 11.33 -41.25 21.59
C GLY A 135 11.23 -40.78 20.15
N ARG A 136 10.03 -40.60 19.62
CA ARG A 136 9.83 -40.20 18.22
C ARG A 136 9.27 -38.79 18.08
N SER A 137 9.59 -38.15 16.95
CA SER A 137 9.08 -36.84 16.56
C SER A 137 8.39 -36.91 15.20
N TRP A 138 7.23 -36.25 15.07
CA TRP A 138 6.54 -36.13 13.80
C TRP A 138 7.35 -35.29 12.81
N THR A 139 7.29 -35.69 11.54
CA THR A 139 7.70 -34.80 10.45
C THR A 139 6.48 -34.00 9.95
N THR A 140 6.71 -33.10 9.02
CA THR A 140 5.61 -32.36 8.34
C THR A 140 4.94 -33.18 7.22
N THR A 141 5.08 -34.53 7.26
CA THR A 141 4.73 -35.38 6.13
C THR A 141 3.86 -36.54 6.59
N PHE A 142 2.74 -36.68 5.92
CA PHE A 142 1.77 -37.76 6.14
C PHE A 142 1.15 -38.19 4.81
N SER A 143 0.53 -39.34 4.78
CA SER A 143 -0.25 -39.88 3.67
C SER A 143 -1.66 -40.27 4.17
N PRO A 144 -2.57 -40.70 3.32
CA PRO A 144 -3.86 -41.22 3.76
C PRO A 144 -3.77 -42.35 4.76
N THR A 145 -2.67 -43.13 4.77
CA THR A 145 -2.54 -44.35 5.58
C THR A 145 -1.47 -44.30 6.65
N GLN A 146 -0.52 -43.35 6.59
CA GLN A 146 0.62 -43.32 7.52
C GLN A 146 1.22 -41.92 7.67
N VAL A 147 1.97 -41.74 8.75
CA VAL A 147 2.71 -40.50 9.06
C VAL A 147 4.19 -40.84 9.16
N LEU A 148 5.03 -40.00 8.62
CA LEU A 148 6.49 -40.13 8.75
C LEU A 148 6.94 -39.52 10.08
N ALA A 149 7.66 -40.34 10.85
CA ALA A 149 8.29 -39.95 12.11
C ALA A 149 9.80 -40.16 12.06
N THR A 150 10.51 -39.52 12.96
CA THR A 150 11.95 -39.62 13.13
C THR A 150 12.28 -40.01 14.56
N GLU A 151 13.31 -40.85 14.75
CA GLU A 151 13.89 -41.22 16.02
C GLU A 151 15.40 -41.00 15.97
N GLN A 152 16.02 -40.64 17.10
CA GLN A 152 17.49 -40.64 17.21
C GLN A 152 17.92 -41.91 17.89
N ASP A 153 18.81 -42.69 17.26
CA ASP A 153 19.39 -43.86 17.87
C ASP A 153 20.41 -43.51 18.99
N ALA A 154 20.94 -44.52 19.66
CA ALA A 154 21.89 -44.36 20.76
C ALA A 154 23.19 -43.60 20.35
N GLU A 155 23.54 -43.65 19.05
CA GLU A 155 24.68 -42.95 18.48
C GLU A 155 24.32 -41.57 17.92
N GLY A 156 23.08 -41.07 18.17
CA GLY A 156 22.60 -39.78 17.75
C GLY A 156 22.28 -39.67 16.25
N ARG A 157 22.13 -40.78 15.53
CA ARG A 157 21.79 -40.86 14.12
C ARG A 157 20.27 -40.87 13.94
N LEU A 158 19.79 -40.39 12.78
CA LEU A 158 18.37 -40.38 12.50
C LEU A 158 17.89 -41.67 11.88
N VAL A 159 16.83 -42.24 12.47
CA VAL A 159 16.08 -43.36 11.94
C VAL A 159 14.69 -42.85 11.53
N LEU A 160 14.22 -43.28 10.36
CA LEU A 160 12.91 -42.93 9.82
C LEU A 160 11.92 -44.05 10.10
N HIS A 161 10.69 -43.67 10.45
CA HIS A 161 9.59 -44.58 10.74
C HIS A 161 8.33 -44.18 9.99
N LEU A 162 7.63 -45.13 9.43
CA LEU A 162 6.28 -44.96 8.87
C LEU A 162 5.27 -45.50 9.87
N ILE A 163 4.53 -44.64 10.52
CA ILE A 163 3.55 -44.98 11.55
C ILE A 163 2.16 -45.00 10.89
N GLY A 164 1.49 -46.15 10.99
CA GLY A 164 0.14 -46.33 10.48
C GLY A 164 -0.88 -45.42 11.16
N ARG A 165 -1.85 -44.94 10.43
CA ARG A 165 -2.95 -44.10 10.94
C ARG A 165 -4.09 -44.91 11.53
N GLU A 166 -4.21 -46.19 11.17
CA GLU A 166 -5.27 -47.10 11.62
C GLU A 166 -4.71 -48.29 12.42
N GLY A 167 -5.57 -48.89 13.20
CA GLY A 167 -5.25 -50.07 14.03
C GLY A 167 -4.70 -49.72 15.42
N GLU A 168 -4.89 -50.68 16.36
CA GLU A 168 -4.30 -50.63 17.71
C GLU A 168 -3.75 -52.02 18.05
N PRO A 169 -2.44 -52.18 18.32
CA PRO A 169 -1.41 -51.15 18.23
C PRO A 169 -1.17 -50.69 16.79
N ARG A 170 -0.76 -49.43 16.61
CA ARG A 170 -0.46 -48.87 15.29
C ARG A 170 0.73 -49.58 14.67
N LYS A 171 0.61 -49.89 13.38
CA LYS A 171 1.73 -50.44 12.62
C LYS A 171 2.87 -49.44 12.58
N ASP A 172 4.04 -49.85 12.91
CA ASP A 172 5.29 -49.07 12.92
C ASP A 172 6.32 -49.80 12.07
N VAL A 173 6.77 -49.16 11.01
CA VAL A 173 7.73 -49.74 10.06
C VAL A 173 8.96 -48.84 9.96
N THR A 174 10.10 -49.42 10.36
CA THR A 174 11.39 -48.74 10.16
C THR A 174 11.74 -48.67 8.66
N VAL A 175 12.08 -47.51 8.20
CA VAL A 175 12.50 -47.27 6.80
C VAL A 175 13.89 -47.83 6.57
N THR A 176 14.03 -48.68 5.55
CA THR A 176 15.32 -49.16 5.10
C THR A 176 16.06 -48.06 4.31
N ALA A 177 17.12 -47.51 4.88
CA ALA A 177 17.98 -46.52 4.23
C ALA A 177 19.29 -47.20 3.78
N PRO A 178 19.87 -46.81 2.62
CA PRO A 178 21.10 -47.44 2.11
C PRO A 178 22.34 -47.03 2.91
N GLU A 179 22.24 -45.95 3.64
CA GLU A 179 23.29 -45.37 4.45
C GLU A 179 22.76 -44.71 5.71
N ARG A 180 23.65 -44.41 6.65
CA ARG A 180 23.29 -43.75 7.91
C ARG A 180 23.01 -42.25 7.69
N ILE A 181 21.89 -41.78 8.24
CA ILE A 181 21.47 -40.37 8.16
C ILE A 181 22.03 -39.62 9.35
N ALA A 182 22.74 -38.52 9.12
CA ALA A 182 23.25 -37.65 10.17
C ALA A 182 22.10 -36.91 10.87
N ALA A 183 22.21 -36.75 12.19
CA ALA A 183 21.24 -35.98 12.97
C ALA A 183 21.09 -34.53 12.40
N HIS A 184 19.90 -33.97 12.52
CA HIS A 184 19.53 -32.59 12.12
C HIS A 184 19.75 -32.25 10.64
N SER A 185 20.04 -33.19 9.75
CA SER A 185 20.27 -32.97 8.32
C SER A 185 19.09 -33.33 7.44
N PHE A 186 18.04 -33.91 7.97
CA PHE A 186 16.86 -34.41 7.27
C PHE A 186 15.87 -33.29 6.91
N ARG A 187 15.44 -33.25 5.65
CA ARG A 187 14.36 -32.35 5.19
C ARG A 187 13.48 -33.05 4.18
N VAL A 188 12.17 -33.01 4.39
CA VAL A 188 11.20 -33.37 3.37
C VAL A 188 11.06 -32.19 2.40
N ARG A 189 11.28 -32.45 1.13
CA ARG A 189 11.18 -31.44 0.07
C ARG A 189 9.80 -31.42 -0.55
N MET A 190 9.27 -32.59 -0.83
CA MET A 190 7.94 -32.81 -1.39
C MET A 190 7.42 -34.16 -0.93
N ALA A 191 6.09 -34.30 -0.89
CA ALA A 191 5.46 -35.59 -0.60
C ALA A 191 4.16 -35.72 -1.39
N ASP A 192 3.80 -36.97 -1.68
CA ASP A 192 2.51 -37.33 -2.24
C ASP A 192 1.95 -38.58 -1.53
N GLU A 193 0.91 -39.18 -2.09
CA GLU A 193 0.28 -40.37 -1.50
C GLU A 193 1.18 -41.62 -1.51
N LYS A 194 2.20 -41.68 -2.38
CA LYS A 194 3.05 -42.83 -2.61
C LYS A 194 4.44 -42.73 -1.95
N GLY A 195 4.88 -41.49 -1.66
CA GLY A 195 6.22 -41.32 -1.12
C GLY A 195 6.63 -39.86 -0.94
N ALA A 196 7.90 -39.63 -0.60
CA ALA A 196 8.45 -38.30 -0.40
C ALA A 196 9.85 -38.16 -0.97
N LEU A 197 10.15 -36.96 -1.51
CA LEU A 197 11.52 -36.55 -1.82
C LEU A 197 12.14 -35.96 -0.56
N ILE A 198 13.29 -36.47 -0.21
CA ILE A 198 14.00 -36.21 1.04
C ILE A 198 15.43 -35.79 0.71
N THR A 199 15.91 -34.72 1.33
CA THR A 199 17.34 -34.43 1.39
C THR A 199 17.86 -34.75 2.78
N TYR A 200 19.01 -35.38 2.84
CA TYR A 200 19.69 -35.68 4.09
C TYR A 200 21.21 -35.63 3.89
N ARG A 201 21.93 -35.49 4.97
CA ARG A 201 23.40 -35.64 4.96
C ARG A 201 23.77 -37.00 5.43
N SER A 202 24.59 -37.72 4.65
CA SER A 202 25.15 -38.99 5.02
C SER A 202 26.13 -38.87 6.20
N ALA A 203 26.48 -40.00 6.84
CA ALA A 203 27.51 -39.99 7.87
C ALA A 203 28.88 -39.50 7.36
N ALA A 204 29.13 -39.61 6.06
CA ALA A 204 30.34 -39.08 5.40
C ALA A 204 30.26 -37.55 5.11
N GLY A 205 29.14 -36.89 5.48
CA GLY A 205 28.95 -35.46 5.31
C GLY A 205 28.44 -35.04 3.92
N GLN A 206 28.14 -35.99 3.03
CA GLN A 206 27.63 -35.70 1.67
C GLN A 206 26.12 -35.45 1.73
N GLU A 207 25.64 -34.38 1.09
CA GLU A 207 24.20 -34.14 0.88
C GLU A 207 23.66 -35.05 -0.22
N THR A 208 22.58 -35.76 0.08
CA THR A 208 21.93 -36.76 -0.78
C THR A 208 20.46 -36.40 -0.97
N LEU A 209 19.97 -36.44 -2.21
CA LEU A 209 18.53 -36.42 -2.52
C LEU A 209 18.07 -37.86 -2.72
N ALA A 210 16.98 -38.25 -2.07
CA ALA A 210 16.45 -39.61 -2.16
C ALA A 210 14.92 -39.61 -2.27
N LEU A 211 14.38 -40.67 -2.84
CA LEU A 211 12.95 -40.97 -2.84
C LEU A 211 12.65 -42.01 -1.72
N LEU A 212 11.79 -41.65 -0.81
CA LEU A 212 11.14 -42.53 0.13
C LEU A 212 9.90 -43.14 -0.53
N ASP A 213 9.89 -44.44 -0.71
CA ASP A 213 8.70 -45.19 -1.10
C ASP A 213 7.94 -45.65 0.16
N TYR A 214 6.67 -45.27 0.27
CA TYR A 214 5.86 -45.62 1.43
C TYR A 214 5.44 -47.07 1.48
N ALA A 215 5.17 -47.69 0.34
CA ALA A 215 4.73 -49.08 0.27
C ALA A 215 5.85 -50.07 0.65
N GLY A 216 7.05 -49.83 0.13
CA GLY A 216 8.22 -50.66 0.44
C GLY A 216 8.98 -50.25 1.70
N ALA A 217 8.62 -49.11 2.30
CA ALA A 217 9.37 -48.50 3.41
C ALA A 217 10.89 -48.42 3.10
N THR A 218 11.22 -47.96 1.90
CA THR A 218 12.62 -47.88 1.41
C THR A 218 12.99 -46.47 1.02
N LEU A 219 14.19 -46.04 1.35
CA LEU A 219 14.78 -44.80 0.95
C LEU A 219 15.86 -45.04 -0.12
N THR A 220 15.65 -44.58 -1.34
CA THR A 220 16.55 -44.83 -2.47
C THR A 220 17.16 -43.52 -2.96
N PRO A 221 18.49 -43.35 -2.94
CA PRO A 221 19.17 -42.16 -3.49
C PRO A 221 18.88 -41.96 -4.98
N LEU A 222 18.74 -40.72 -5.37
CA LEU A 222 18.59 -40.33 -6.77
C LEU A 222 19.88 -39.75 -7.33
N ALA A 223 20.22 -40.16 -8.53
CA ALA A 223 21.33 -39.54 -9.26
C ALA A 223 20.95 -38.11 -9.63
N LEU A 224 21.83 -37.16 -9.28
CA LEU A 224 21.62 -35.75 -9.64
C LEU A 224 21.85 -35.55 -11.14
N PRO A 225 21.24 -34.50 -11.75
CA PRO A 225 21.51 -34.14 -13.14
C PRO A 225 22.98 -33.86 -13.37
N GLU A 226 23.44 -34.04 -14.61
CA GLU A 226 24.81 -33.82 -15.01
C GLU A 226 25.34 -32.44 -14.57
N GLY A 227 26.49 -32.43 -13.93
CA GLY A 227 27.16 -31.25 -13.41
C GLY A 227 26.48 -30.61 -12.16
N ALA A 228 25.51 -31.29 -11.54
CA ALA A 228 25.01 -30.94 -10.21
C ALA A 228 25.75 -31.76 -9.17
N THR A 229 26.36 -31.13 -8.17
CA THR A 229 27.07 -31.77 -7.05
C THR A 229 26.35 -31.61 -5.72
N ASP A 230 25.34 -30.72 -5.66
CA ASP A 230 24.59 -30.37 -4.47
C ASP A 230 23.09 -30.40 -4.76
N PRO A 231 22.29 -31.18 -4.00
CA PRO A 231 20.82 -31.17 -4.11
C PRO A 231 20.17 -29.80 -3.91
N GLY A 232 20.83 -28.88 -3.21
CA GLY A 232 20.38 -27.50 -3.01
C GLY A 232 20.34 -26.69 -4.31
N ASN A 233 21.12 -27.08 -5.32
CA ASN A 233 21.20 -26.43 -6.64
C ASN A 233 20.37 -27.16 -7.71
N VAL A 234 19.37 -27.97 -7.27
CA VAL A 234 18.51 -28.75 -8.15
C VAL A 234 17.06 -28.43 -7.87
N ASP A 235 16.34 -27.94 -8.89
CA ASP A 235 14.88 -27.92 -8.88
C ASP A 235 14.38 -29.38 -8.94
N HIS A 236 13.41 -29.70 -8.12
CA HIS A 236 12.83 -31.04 -8.06
C HIS A 236 11.32 -31.00 -8.03
N SER A 237 10.71 -32.04 -8.60
CA SER A 237 9.26 -32.18 -8.60
C SER A 237 8.84 -33.65 -8.65
N LEU A 238 7.76 -33.95 -7.93
CA LEU A 238 7.26 -35.33 -7.74
C LEU A 238 5.92 -35.48 -8.43
N GLY A 239 5.91 -36.13 -9.58
CA GLY A 239 4.69 -36.51 -10.30
C GLY A 239 4.29 -37.98 -10.04
N SER A 240 3.14 -38.39 -10.57
CA SER A 240 2.60 -39.75 -10.34
C SER A 240 3.46 -40.88 -10.94
N ARG A 241 4.20 -40.63 -12.02
CA ARG A 241 5.04 -41.60 -12.75
C ARG A 241 6.53 -41.25 -12.73
N TRP A 242 6.85 -39.98 -12.64
CA TRP A 242 8.22 -39.45 -12.79
C TRP A 242 8.60 -38.56 -11.64
N VAL A 243 9.88 -38.61 -11.23
CA VAL A 243 10.55 -37.59 -10.46
C VAL A 243 11.34 -36.72 -11.40
N SER A 244 11.08 -35.44 -11.44
CA SER A 244 11.85 -34.48 -12.26
C SER A 244 12.92 -33.78 -11.44
N LEU A 245 14.13 -33.81 -11.94
CA LEU A 245 15.29 -33.11 -11.39
C LEU A 245 15.88 -32.21 -12.47
N ARG A 246 16.14 -30.95 -12.13
CA ARG A 246 16.75 -30.01 -13.04
C ARG A 246 17.79 -29.15 -12.31
N LYS A 247 19.03 -29.12 -12.80
CA LYS A 247 20.05 -28.22 -12.26
C LYS A 247 19.65 -26.76 -12.51
N HIS A 248 19.82 -25.88 -11.53
CA HIS A 248 19.57 -24.46 -11.69
C HIS A 248 20.32 -23.89 -12.89
N GLY A 249 19.62 -23.16 -13.74
CA GLY A 249 20.16 -22.58 -14.96
C GLY A 249 20.31 -23.57 -16.12
N SER A 250 19.81 -24.81 -16.01
CA SER A 250 19.79 -25.78 -17.11
C SER A 250 18.46 -25.76 -17.84
N ALA A 251 18.50 -25.82 -19.17
CA ALA A 251 17.32 -26.05 -19.99
C ALA A 251 16.97 -27.54 -20.14
N THR A 252 17.64 -28.43 -19.42
CA THR A 252 17.37 -29.87 -19.47
C THR A 252 17.00 -30.39 -18.11
N ALA A 253 15.85 -31.08 -18.03
CA ALA A 253 15.41 -31.82 -16.86
C ALA A 253 15.69 -33.31 -17.03
N THR A 254 16.17 -33.96 -15.99
CA THR A 254 16.31 -35.42 -15.89
C THR A 254 15.10 -35.97 -15.15
N LEU A 255 14.39 -36.90 -15.74
CA LEU A 255 13.24 -37.57 -15.15
C LEU A 255 13.64 -39.02 -14.75
N HIS A 256 13.41 -39.39 -13.51
CA HIS A 256 13.54 -40.75 -13.01
C HIS A 256 12.17 -41.39 -12.94
N SER A 257 12.02 -42.60 -13.48
CA SER A 257 10.78 -43.39 -13.34
C SER A 257 10.58 -43.80 -11.88
N ARG A 258 9.38 -43.61 -11.34
CA ARG A 258 9.07 -44.05 -9.95
C ARG A 258 8.92 -45.57 -9.78
N THR A 259 8.71 -46.28 -10.89
CA THR A 259 8.64 -47.76 -10.83
C THR A 259 10.02 -48.42 -10.93
N ASP A 260 10.97 -47.73 -11.54
CA ASP A 260 12.38 -48.16 -11.64
C ASP A 260 13.26 -46.91 -11.79
N LEU A 261 13.88 -46.48 -10.69
CA LEU A 261 14.66 -45.26 -10.63
C LEU A 261 15.91 -45.27 -11.53
N ALA A 262 16.33 -46.46 -12.03
CA ALA A 262 17.40 -46.57 -12.99
C ALA A 262 16.96 -46.12 -14.41
N VAL A 263 15.66 -46.17 -14.69
CA VAL A 263 15.12 -45.71 -15.97
C VAL A 263 15.01 -44.19 -15.95
N THR A 264 15.83 -43.52 -16.73
CA THR A 264 15.89 -42.08 -16.83
C THR A 264 15.51 -41.57 -18.23
N ARG A 265 15.04 -40.33 -18.29
CA ARG A 265 14.80 -39.60 -19.56
C ARG A 265 15.27 -38.16 -19.40
N SER A 266 15.87 -37.62 -20.47
CA SER A 266 16.22 -36.20 -20.53
C SER A 266 15.19 -35.43 -21.37
N VAL A 267 14.69 -34.33 -20.84
CA VAL A 267 13.68 -33.52 -21.52
C VAL A 267 14.18 -32.07 -21.59
N ASN A 268 14.20 -31.52 -22.79
CA ASN A 268 14.54 -30.11 -22.99
C ASN A 268 13.34 -29.22 -22.64
N THR A 269 13.54 -28.32 -21.69
CA THR A 269 12.55 -27.31 -21.27
C THR A 269 12.69 -26.04 -22.12
N PRO A 270 11.61 -25.25 -22.32
CA PRO A 270 11.69 -24.00 -23.08
C PRO A 270 12.62 -22.96 -22.48
N ALA A 271 12.84 -23.02 -21.16
CA ALA A 271 13.66 -22.06 -20.42
C ALA A 271 14.60 -22.75 -19.44
N ALA A 272 15.73 -22.12 -19.20
CA ALA A 272 16.72 -22.57 -18.21
C ALA A 272 16.27 -22.34 -16.76
N TYR A 273 15.30 -21.46 -16.55
CA TYR A 273 14.75 -21.14 -15.24
C TYR A 273 13.22 -21.37 -15.23
N GLY A 274 12.65 -21.51 -14.04
CA GLY A 274 11.22 -21.65 -13.86
C GLY A 274 10.81 -23.00 -13.26
N TYR A 275 9.51 -23.21 -13.19
CA TYR A 275 8.94 -24.39 -12.56
C TYR A 275 8.75 -25.52 -13.57
N THR A 276 9.01 -26.74 -13.13
CA THR A 276 8.73 -27.96 -13.92
C THR A 276 7.99 -28.96 -13.07
N HIS A 277 6.97 -29.63 -13.63
CA HIS A 277 6.23 -30.68 -12.93
C HIS A 277 5.80 -31.79 -13.90
N PRO A 278 6.08 -33.08 -13.60
CA PRO A 278 5.64 -34.18 -14.44
C PRO A 278 4.15 -34.48 -14.20
N VAL A 279 3.36 -34.44 -15.26
CA VAL A 279 1.95 -34.84 -15.27
C VAL A 279 1.79 -35.99 -16.25
N GLY A 280 1.59 -37.21 -15.77
CA GLY A 280 1.66 -38.40 -16.59
C GLY A 280 3.00 -38.53 -17.32
N ASP A 281 2.96 -38.68 -18.65
CA ASP A 281 4.15 -38.74 -19.50
C ASP A 281 4.50 -37.39 -20.16
N TRP A 282 4.14 -36.31 -19.52
CA TRP A 282 4.46 -34.97 -19.97
C TRP A 282 5.12 -34.15 -18.85
N LEU A 283 6.05 -33.28 -19.22
CA LEU A 283 6.64 -32.31 -18.30
C LEU A 283 5.96 -30.95 -18.53
N VAL A 284 5.15 -30.51 -17.58
CA VAL A 284 4.58 -29.16 -17.55
C VAL A 284 5.67 -28.18 -17.11
N THR A 285 5.82 -27.09 -17.86
CA THR A 285 6.86 -26.08 -17.62
C THR A 285 6.24 -24.70 -17.61
N GLN A 286 6.76 -23.84 -16.72
CA GLN A 286 6.42 -22.43 -16.63
C GLN A 286 7.71 -21.63 -16.53
N ASP A 287 7.87 -20.62 -17.37
CA ASP A 287 8.98 -19.67 -17.30
C ASP A 287 8.51 -18.36 -16.67
N PRO A 288 8.85 -18.10 -15.39
CA PRO A 288 8.43 -16.90 -14.70
C PRO A 288 9.15 -15.62 -15.17
N TYR A 289 10.13 -15.73 -16.04
CA TYR A 289 10.90 -14.62 -16.60
C TYR A 289 10.53 -14.32 -18.06
N ALA A 290 9.71 -15.16 -18.69
CA ALA A 290 9.19 -14.88 -20.03
C ALA A 290 8.17 -13.75 -20.01
N LYS A 291 8.11 -12.95 -21.07
CA LYS A 291 7.14 -11.84 -21.21
C LYS A 291 5.67 -12.28 -21.10
N THR A 292 5.38 -13.54 -21.43
CA THR A 292 4.02 -14.07 -21.47
C THR A 292 3.67 -14.98 -20.30
N ASP A 293 4.65 -15.39 -19.46
CA ASP A 293 4.48 -16.37 -18.38
C ASP A 293 3.67 -17.60 -18.85
N ALA A 294 3.86 -18.03 -20.10
CA ALA A 294 3.09 -19.09 -20.70
C ALA A 294 3.39 -20.45 -20.04
N VAL A 295 2.35 -21.28 -19.90
CA VAL A 295 2.49 -22.66 -19.44
C VAL A 295 2.52 -23.58 -20.64
N THR A 296 3.58 -24.35 -20.74
CA THR A 296 3.75 -25.33 -21.82
C THR A 296 3.93 -26.74 -21.26
N ALA A 297 3.60 -27.75 -22.04
CA ALA A 297 3.88 -29.14 -21.74
C ALA A 297 4.74 -29.77 -22.84
N VAL A 298 5.74 -30.55 -22.42
CA VAL A 298 6.71 -31.23 -23.28
C VAL A 298 6.57 -32.73 -23.05
N PRO A 299 6.38 -33.57 -24.11
CA PRO A 299 6.27 -35.03 -23.92
C PRO A 299 7.60 -35.63 -23.44
N VAL A 300 7.58 -36.51 -22.44
CA VAL A 300 8.77 -37.22 -21.91
C VAL A 300 9.39 -38.13 -22.96
N GLY A 301 8.57 -38.69 -23.84
CA GLY A 301 9.03 -39.53 -24.95
C GLY A 301 9.53 -38.78 -26.17
N GLY A 302 9.62 -37.46 -26.12
CA GLY A 302 9.92 -36.61 -27.28
C GLY A 302 8.68 -36.27 -28.11
N GLY A 303 8.79 -35.25 -28.96
CA GLY A 303 7.68 -34.78 -29.80
C GLY A 303 7.38 -33.30 -29.64
N ALA A 304 6.26 -32.87 -30.22
CA ALA A 304 5.86 -31.47 -30.21
C ALA A 304 5.35 -31.03 -28.84
N ARG A 305 5.83 -29.89 -28.33
CA ARG A 305 5.33 -29.23 -27.15
C ARG A 305 3.94 -28.60 -27.39
N ARG A 306 3.15 -28.47 -26.35
CA ARG A 306 1.83 -27.80 -26.37
C ARG A 306 1.84 -26.61 -25.43
N THR A 307 1.25 -25.49 -25.82
CA THR A 307 0.89 -24.40 -24.91
C THR A 307 -0.44 -24.72 -24.26
N LEU A 308 -0.47 -24.76 -22.93
CA LEU A 308 -1.68 -25.01 -22.14
C LEU A 308 -2.38 -23.72 -21.76
N LEU A 309 -1.61 -22.69 -21.36
CA LEU A 309 -2.10 -21.36 -21.06
C LEU A 309 -1.18 -20.31 -21.67
N ALA A 310 -1.76 -19.26 -22.22
CA ALA A 310 -1.01 -18.16 -22.80
C ALA A 310 -0.36 -17.26 -21.75
N ARG A 311 -0.98 -17.13 -20.58
CA ARG A 311 -0.52 -16.30 -19.45
C ARG A 311 -0.85 -17.03 -18.14
N SER A 312 0.02 -16.90 -17.14
CA SER A 312 -0.19 -17.50 -15.81
C SER A 312 0.51 -16.71 -14.72
N ASP A 313 0.08 -16.91 -13.47
CA ASP A 313 0.85 -16.46 -12.32
C ASP A 313 2.12 -17.32 -12.16
N ARG A 314 3.05 -16.84 -11.30
CA ARG A 314 4.35 -17.49 -11.10
C ARG A 314 4.32 -18.60 -10.04
N ASN A 315 3.18 -19.23 -9.82
CA ASN A 315 2.94 -20.16 -8.72
C ASN A 315 2.40 -21.52 -9.18
N LEU A 316 3.23 -22.29 -9.88
CA LEU A 316 2.90 -23.69 -10.16
C LEU A 316 2.95 -24.49 -8.85
N LYS A 317 1.83 -25.08 -8.45
CA LYS A 317 1.69 -25.99 -7.30
C LYS A 317 1.42 -27.40 -7.77
N THR A 318 1.83 -28.36 -6.94
CA THR A 318 1.69 -29.79 -7.23
C THR A 318 0.65 -30.42 -6.31
N GLY A 319 -0.19 -31.28 -6.87
CA GLY A 319 -1.12 -32.11 -6.12
C GLY A 319 -0.49 -33.44 -5.73
N THR A 320 -0.98 -34.05 -4.63
CA THR A 320 -0.50 -35.37 -4.18
C THR A 320 -0.90 -36.51 -5.12
N ASP A 321 -1.81 -36.26 -6.03
CA ASP A 321 -2.20 -37.18 -7.11
C ASP A 321 -1.34 -37.05 -8.39
N GLY A 322 -0.32 -36.19 -8.36
CA GLY A 322 0.55 -35.88 -9.49
C GLY A 322 -0.05 -34.89 -10.48
N SER A 323 -1.10 -34.17 -10.11
CA SER A 323 -1.64 -33.04 -10.86
C SER A 323 -0.85 -31.78 -10.61
N ALA A 324 -0.98 -30.77 -11.49
CA ALA A 324 -0.43 -29.44 -11.29
C ALA A 324 -1.55 -28.40 -11.22
N TYR A 325 -1.29 -27.33 -10.49
CA TYR A 325 -2.24 -26.23 -10.30
C TYR A 325 -1.56 -24.89 -10.51
N LEU A 326 -2.28 -23.97 -11.12
CA LEU A 326 -1.84 -22.58 -11.29
C LEU A 326 -3.02 -21.69 -11.63
N ALA A 327 -2.86 -20.39 -11.40
CA ALA A 327 -3.78 -19.41 -11.94
C ALA A 327 -3.29 -18.92 -13.31
N GLY A 328 -4.23 -18.68 -14.23
CA GLY A 328 -3.89 -18.19 -15.54
C GLY A 328 -5.10 -17.96 -16.43
N GLY A 329 -4.89 -17.40 -17.61
CA GLY A 329 -5.95 -17.07 -18.54
C GLY A 329 -5.46 -16.58 -19.90
N THR A 330 -6.36 -15.99 -20.67
CA THR A 330 -6.07 -15.36 -21.96
C THR A 330 -5.74 -13.88 -21.81
N ASP A 331 -6.39 -13.20 -20.89
CA ASP A 331 -6.24 -11.78 -20.58
C ASP A 331 -6.62 -11.51 -19.12
N SER A 332 -6.50 -10.27 -18.66
CA SER A 332 -6.75 -9.87 -17.25
C SER A 332 -8.19 -10.13 -16.77
N SER A 333 -9.15 -10.25 -17.67
CA SER A 333 -10.57 -10.45 -17.35
C SER A 333 -11.00 -11.92 -17.32
N HIS A 334 -10.18 -12.80 -17.89
CA HIS A 334 -10.50 -14.23 -18.07
C HIS A 334 -9.45 -15.11 -17.39
N TRP A 335 -9.32 -14.94 -16.07
CA TRP A 335 -8.44 -15.75 -15.26
C TRP A 335 -9.20 -16.75 -14.42
N ALA A 336 -8.59 -17.91 -14.24
CA ALA A 336 -9.10 -18.98 -13.39
C ALA A 336 -7.94 -19.72 -12.71
N THR A 337 -8.22 -20.36 -11.59
CA THR A 337 -7.38 -21.44 -11.09
C THR A 337 -7.63 -22.68 -11.95
N HIS A 338 -6.58 -23.24 -12.49
CA HIS A 338 -6.63 -24.42 -13.34
C HIS A 338 -5.97 -25.62 -12.65
N ARG A 339 -6.51 -26.81 -12.92
CA ARG A 339 -5.90 -28.10 -12.64
C ARG A 339 -5.43 -28.73 -13.94
N ILE A 340 -4.23 -29.25 -13.96
CA ILE A 340 -3.64 -29.98 -15.08
C ILE A 340 -3.49 -31.44 -14.65
N THR A 341 -4.16 -32.34 -15.35
CA THR A 341 -4.11 -33.79 -15.11
C THR A 341 -3.72 -34.52 -16.38
N SER A 342 -3.34 -35.82 -16.26
CA SER A 342 -3.18 -36.68 -17.41
C SER A 342 -4.54 -37.12 -17.94
N GLY A 343 -4.84 -36.92 -19.20
CA GLY A 343 -6.01 -37.43 -19.88
C GLY A 343 -5.93 -38.92 -20.16
N SER A 344 -7.01 -39.48 -20.68
CA SER A 344 -7.09 -40.91 -21.06
C SER A 344 -6.10 -41.31 -22.16
N ASP A 345 -5.73 -40.36 -23.01
CA ASP A 345 -4.69 -40.48 -24.03
C ASP A 345 -3.27 -40.20 -23.53
N GLY A 346 -3.13 -39.96 -22.25
CA GLY A 346 -1.86 -39.58 -21.60
C GLY A 346 -1.45 -38.11 -21.78
N ALA A 347 -2.17 -37.35 -22.61
CA ALA A 347 -1.88 -35.92 -22.80
C ALA A 347 -2.38 -35.07 -21.61
N PRO A 348 -1.74 -33.91 -21.33
CA PRO A 348 -2.20 -33.03 -20.26
C PRO A 348 -3.54 -32.37 -20.62
N VAL A 349 -4.47 -32.45 -19.68
CA VAL A 349 -5.81 -31.85 -19.75
C VAL A 349 -5.90 -30.72 -18.74
N LEU A 350 -6.31 -29.57 -19.22
CA LEU A 350 -6.55 -28.38 -18.40
C LEU A 350 -8.02 -28.30 -18.00
N THR A 351 -8.29 -28.27 -16.70
CA THR A 351 -9.65 -28.16 -16.15
C THR A 351 -9.75 -26.91 -15.27
N LYS A 352 -10.77 -26.10 -15.49
CA LYS A 352 -11.03 -24.93 -14.63
C LYS A 352 -11.57 -25.39 -13.27
N VAL A 353 -10.95 -24.90 -12.20
CA VAL A 353 -11.35 -25.17 -10.79
C VAL A 353 -12.26 -24.07 -10.26
N ARG A 354 -11.89 -22.80 -10.49
CA ARG A 354 -12.69 -21.63 -10.15
C ARG A 354 -12.29 -20.44 -11.01
N ASP A 355 -13.23 -19.53 -11.23
CA ASP A 355 -12.93 -18.23 -11.82
C ASP A 355 -12.21 -17.34 -10.79
N LEU A 356 -11.25 -16.56 -11.25
CA LEU A 356 -10.57 -15.56 -10.46
C LEU A 356 -11.03 -14.19 -10.95
N PRO A 357 -11.71 -13.40 -10.10
CA PRO A 357 -12.06 -12.05 -10.49
C PRO A 357 -10.79 -11.24 -10.73
N PRO A 358 -10.80 -10.32 -11.69
CA PRO A 358 -9.70 -9.40 -11.89
C PRO A 358 -9.39 -8.67 -10.58
N ASN A 359 -8.12 -8.48 -10.27
CA ASN A 359 -7.74 -7.66 -9.13
C ASN A 359 -8.06 -6.20 -9.41
N PRO A 360 -8.71 -5.51 -8.45
CA PRO A 360 -8.74 -4.06 -8.51
C PRO A 360 -7.30 -3.55 -8.53
N ALA A 361 -7.03 -2.59 -9.39
CA ALA A 361 -5.76 -1.89 -9.33
C ALA A 361 -5.81 -0.93 -8.14
N ASP A 362 -5.09 -1.28 -7.07
CA ASP A 362 -5.09 -0.48 -5.85
C ASP A 362 -4.50 0.91 -6.08
N ARG A 363 -5.28 1.94 -5.77
CA ARG A 363 -4.75 3.28 -5.58
C ARG A 363 -4.13 3.35 -4.19
N MET A 364 -2.81 3.50 -4.15
CA MET A 364 -2.05 3.44 -2.91
C MET A 364 -1.87 4.79 -2.23
N THR A 365 -2.13 5.89 -2.93
CA THR A 365 -2.03 7.23 -2.35
C THR A 365 -2.95 8.21 -3.05
N LEU A 366 -3.62 9.03 -2.25
CA LEU A 366 -4.30 10.24 -2.70
C LEU A 366 -3.68 11.43 -1.99
N SER A 367 -3.34 12.47 -2.75
CA SER A 367 -2.84 13.74 -2.23
C SER A 367 -3.60 14.87 -2.92
N LEU A 368 -4.23 15.74 -2.14
CA LEU A 368 -5.09 16.82 -2.65
C LEU A 368 -4.67 18.16 -2.05
N ALA A 369 -4.34 19.11 -2.90
CA ALA A 369 -4.07 20.47 -2.48
C ALA A 369 -4.38 21.46 -3.61
N GLN A 370 -5.02 22.57 -3.26
CA GLN A 370 -5.32 23.66 -4.21
C GLN A 370 -6.08 23.16 -5.48
N GLY A 371 -6.94 22.15 -5.31
CA GLY A 371 -7.63 21.53 -6.44
C GLY A 371 -6.71 20.76 -7.39
N ARG A 372 -5.51 20.38 -6.96
CA ARG A 372 -4.64 19.42 -7.63
C ARG A 372 -4.69 18.09 -6.90
N LEU A 373 -5.21 17.06 -7.55
CA LEU A 373 -5.22 15.70 -7.03
C LEU A 373 -4.10 14.89 -7.68
N ILE A 374 -3.33 14.21 -6.85
CA ILE A 374 -2.35 13.22 -7.28
C ILE A 374 -2.81 11.87 -6.75
N ALA A 375 -2.96 10.92 -7.65
CA ALA A 375 -3.27 9.53 -7.33
C ALA A 375 -2.09 8.64 -7.72
N GLY A 376 -1.59 7.89 -6.76
CA GLY A 376 -0.58 6.85 -6.98
C GLY A 376 -1.26 5.50 -7.09
N GLN A 377 -0.76 4.65 -7.98
CA GLN A 377 -1.29 3.30 -8.19
C GLN A 377 -0.18 2.27 -8.04
N GLN A 378 -0.55 1.13 -7.48
CA GLN A 378 0.30 -0.05 -7.44
C GLN A 378 0.02 -0.89 -8.69
N ASP A 379 0.59 -0.46 -9.79
CA ASP A 379 0.74 -1.32 -10.94
C ASP A 379 2.21 -1.80 -11.02
N PRO A 380 2.55 -2.71 -11.93
CA PRO A 380 3.94 -3.13 -12.12
C PRO A 380 4.90 -1.97 -12.43
N THR A 381 4.37 -0.84 -12.88
CA THR A 381 5.14 0.36 -13.26
C THR A 381 5.14 1.42 -12.18
N ARG A 382 4.37 1.24 -11.08
CA ARG A 382 4.25 2.20 -9.96
C ARG A 382 4.06 3.62 -10.46
N SER A 383 2.90 3.88 -11.03
CA SER A 383 2.63 5.14 -11.70
C SER A 383 1.93 6.17 -10.80
N LEU A 384 2.17 7.46 -11.11
CA LEU A 384 1.44 8.59 -10.56
C LEU A 384 0.59 9.24 -11.65
N GLN A 385 -0.61 9.64 -11.29
CA GLN A 385 -1.51 10.39 -12.15
C GLN A 385 -1.89 11.71 -11.48
N GLY A 386 -1.83 12.81 -12.24
CA GLY A 386 -2.23 14.13 -11.79
C GLY A 386 -3.52 14.58 -12.44
N TYR A 387 -4.38 15.19 -11.64
CA TYR A 387 -5.67 15.71 -12.08
C TYR A 387 -5.85 17.17 -11.64
N THR A 388 -6.35 18.01 -12.54
CA THR A 388 -6.83 19.33 -12.18
C THR A 388 -8.32 19.24 -11.85
N VAL A 389 -8.65 19.43 -10.59
CA VAL A 389 -10.03 19.43 -10.13
C VAL A 389 -10.63 20.82 -10.35
N PRO A 390 -11.74 20.97 -11.08
CA PRO A 390 -12.43 22.25 -11.21
C PRO A 390 -12.88 22.77 -9.84
N VAL A 391 -12.71 24.07 -9.63
CA VAL A 391 -13.00 24.71 -8.34
C VAL A 391 -14.41 25.29 -8.29
N SER A 392 -14.99 25.60 -9.45
CA SER A 392 -16.35 26.13 -9.61
C SER A 392 -16.98 25.66 -10.91
N GLY A 393 -18.31 25.67 -10.98
CA GLY A 393 -19.09 25.32 -12.16
C GLY A 393 -19.48 23.84 -12.24
N THR A 394 -20.34 23.52 -13.21
CA THR A 394 -20.71 22.13 -13.55
C THR A 394 -19.54 21.47 -14.25
N SER A 395 -18.83 20.63 -13.54
CA SER A 395 -17.72 19.89 -14.11
C SER A 395 -18.19 18.57 -14.67
N PRO A 396 -17.48 17.97 -15.65
CA PRO A 396 -17.81 16.66 -16.14
C PRO A 396 -17.74 15.67 -14.95
N ALA A 397 -18.70 14.75 -14.89
CA ALA A 397 -18.76 13.74 -13.83
C ALA A 397 -17.49 12.87 -13.77
N LYS A 398 -16.78 12.72 -14.90
CA LYS A 398 -15.53 11.96 -14.98
C LYS A 398 -14.35 12.88 -15.26
N GLN A 399 -13.31 12.77 -14.47
CA GLN A 399 -12.03 13.44 -14.68
C GLN A 399 -11.06 12.51 -15.41
N THR A 400 -10.28 13.09 -16.31
CA THR A 400 -9.13 12.41 -16.93
C THR A 400 -7.84 12.99 -16.38
N PRO A 401 -6.75 12.19 -16.29
CA PRO A 401 -5.48 12.70 -15.84
C PRO A 401 -4.93 13.76 -16.82
N ASP A 402 -4.43 14.87 -16.28
CA ASP A 402 -3.71 15.89 -17.06
C ASP A 402 -2.31 15.41 -17.46
N TRP A 403 -1.75 14.52 -16.67
CA TRP A 403 -0.47 13.88 -16.87
C TRP A 403 -0.40 12.57 -16.11
N SER A 404 0.46 11.67 -16.59
CA SER A 404 0.86 10.46 -15.90
C SER A 404 2.37 10.27 -16.01
N CYS A 405 2.96 9.55 -15.07
CA CYS A 405 4.34 9.11 -15.14
C CYS A 405 4.48 7.76 -14.45
N SER A 406 5.46 6.95 -14.87
CA SER A 406 5.80 5.69 -14.21
C SER A 406 7.26 5.69 -13.77
N GLU A 407 7.60 4.87 -12.78
CA GLU A 407 8.97 4.74 -12.29
C GLU A 407 9.91 4.12 -13.34
N SER A 408 9.35 3.35 -14.29
CA SER A 408 10.09 2.74 -15.41
C SER A 408 10.36 3.71 -16.56
N GLU A 409 9.63 4.83 -16.63
CA GLU A 409 9.87 5.90 -17.57
C GLU A 409 10.86 6.89 -16.97
N ASP A 410 11.34 7.84 -17.76
CA ASP A 410 12.40 8.77 -17.35
C ASP A 410 12.19 9.29 -15.91
N GLN A 411 13.06 8.88 -14.97
CA GLN A 411 13.05 9.28 -13.56
C GLN A 411 13.05 10.81 -13.36
N ARG A 412 13.37 11.59 -14.40
CA ARG A 412 13.30 13.05 -14.38
C ARG A 412 11.89 13.60 -14.41
N LEU A 413 10.90 12.76 -14.78
CA LEU A 413 9.51 13.18 -14.93
C LEU A 413 8.60 12.58 -13.85
N CYS A 414 9.05 11.57 -13.13
CA CYS A 414 8.28 10.94 -12.07
C CYS A 414 9.00 10.98 -10.73
N LEU A 415 8.23 11.11 -9.65
CA LEU A 415 8.80 10.91 -8.32
C LEU A 415 9.25 9.44 -8.19
N PRO A 416 10.46 9.17 -7.69
CA PRO A 416 10.80 7.83 -7.26
C PRO A 416 9.72 7.38 -6.29
N TYR A 417 9.06 6.29 -6.62
CA TYR A 417 8.06 5.71 -5.73
C TYR A 417 8.84 5.15 -4.54
N ALA A 418 8.89 5.92 -3.46
CA ALA A 418 9.48 5.40 -2.23
C ALA A 418 8.79 4.09 -1.89
N GLU A 419 9.55 3.10 -1.48
CA GLU A 419 9.18 1.69 -1.26
C GLU A 419 7.90 1.44 -0.44
N LEU A 420 7.17 2.50 -0.07
CA LEU A 420 5.99 2.43 0.78
C LEU A 420 4.88 3.37 0.29
N PRO A 421 3.65 2.84 0.12
CA PRO A 421 2.49 3.64 -0.28
C PRO A 421 2.13 4.73 0.75
N GLY A 422 1.64 5.86 0.25
CA GLY A 422 1.05 6.90 1.10
C GLY A 422 2.01 7.99 1.59
N ARG A 423 3.16 8.18 0.96
CA ARG A 423 4.24 9.03 1.46
C ARG A 423 4.56 10.25 0.61
N THR A 424 3.57 10.86 0.02
CA THR A 424 3.70 12.18 -0.59
C THR A 424 2.92 13.21 0.21
N VAL A 425 3.51 14.37 0.47
CA VAL A 425 2.82 15.50 1.09
C VAL A 425 2.77 16.69 0.13
N PRO A 426 1.59 17.32 -0.03
CA PRO A 426 1.47 18.52 -0.81
C PRO A 426 1.98 19.72 -0.01
N THR A 427 2.72 20.58 -0.67
CA THR A 427 3.24 21.82 -0.09
C THR A 427 2.23 22.98 -0.14
N GLY A 428 1.14 22.83 -0.88
CA GLY A 428 0.13 23.87 -1.05
C GLY A 428 0.51 24.98 -2.03
N ASP A 429 1.71 25.00 -2.56
CA ASP A 429 2.19 25.96 -3.55
C ASP A 429 2.30 25.36 -4.97
N GLY A 430 1.64 24.25 -5.21
CA GLY A 430 1.65 23.54 -6.49
C GLY A 430 2.74 22.49 -6.62
N ARG A 431 3.37 22.10 -5.51
CA ARG A 431 4.36 21.02 -5.45
C ARG A 431 3.91 19.90 -4.53
N ILE A 432 4.48 18.71 -4.74
CA ILE A 432 4.43 17.58 -3.80
C ILE A 432 5.85 17.12 -3.47
N VAL A 433 6.02 16.55 -2.28
CA VAL A 433 7.31 16.07 -1.81
C VAL A 433 7.19 14.62 -1.36
N SER A 434 8.18 13.81 -1.72
CA SER A 434 8.41 12.47 -1.16
C SER A 434 9.85 12.36 -0.67
N LEU A 435 10.10 11.33 0.16
CA LEU A 435 11.43 11.03 0.68
C LEU A 435 12.03 9.83 -0.06
N SER A 436 13.34 9.87 -0.27
CA SER A 436 14.14 8.72 -0.65
C SER A 436 15.51 8.77 0.02
N SER A 437 16.23 7.67 -0.02
CA SER A 437 17.61 7.60 0.44
C SER A 437 18.58 8.01 -0.67
N LYS A 438 19.75 8.54 -0.28
CA LYS A 438 20.82 8.91 -1.23
C LYS A 438 21.44 7.71 -1.95
N GLY A 439 21.26 6.51 -1.41
CA GLY A 439 21.89 5.29 -1.92
C GLY A 439 23.37 5.15 -1.51
N GLY A 440 23.83 3.90 -1.40
CA GLY A 440 25.25 3.57 -1.34
C GLY A 440 25.94 3.55 0.04
N GLY A 441 25.22 3.74 1.15
CA GLY A 441 25.80 3.62 2.49
C GLY A 441 24.97 2.74 3.41
N ALA A 442 25.60 1.85 4.18
CA ALA A 442 24.92 1.11 5.24
C ALA A 442 24.86 1.93 6.52
N CYS A 443 23.67 2.17 7.05
CA CYS A 443 23.48 2.83 8.35
C CYS A 443 23.76 1.84 9.48
N GLY A 444 24.86 1.99 10.18
CA GLY A 444 25.10 1.26 11.43
C GLY A 444 25.10 -0.26 11.30
N GLY A 445 25.53 -0.83 10.16
CA GLY A 445 25.66 -2.28 9.97
C GLY A 445 24.40 -2.98 9.47
N SER A 446 23.34 -2.24 9.20
CA SER A 446 22.14 -2.77 8.52
C SER A 446 22.18 -2.49 7.00
N LEU A 447 21.46 -3.30 6.21
CA LEU A 447 21.30 -3.08 4.76
C LEU A 447 20.44 -1.84 4.43
N ALA A 448 20.08 -1.03 5.42
CA ALA A 448 19.25 0.15 5.23
C ALA A 448 20.04 1.27 4.53
N LEU A 449 19.41 1.89 3.56
CA LEU A 449 19.99 2.98 2.77
C LEU A 449 19.88 4.30 3.55
N CYS A 450 20.97 5.06 3.60
CA CYS A 450 21.11 6.31 4.37
C CYS A 450 21.15 7.55 3.49
N GLY A 451 21.11 8.70 4.19
CA GLY A 451 21.08 10.01 3.58
C GLY A 451 19.68 10.37 3.08
N VAL A 452 19.22 11.58 3.40
CA VAL A 452 17.89 12.01 3.01
C VAL A 452 17.94 12.81 1.72
N VAL A 453 17.11 12.39 0.76
CA VAL A 453 16.83 13.13 -0.46
C VAL A 453 15.34 13.46 -0.51
N LEU A 454 15.02 14.74 -0.66
CA LEU A 454 13.67 15.19 -0.93
C LEU A 454 13.44 15.21 -2.45
N ASN A 455 12.46 14.43 -2.90
CA ASN A 455 12.02 14.45 -4.28
C ASN A 455 10.86 15.42 -4.38
N VAL A 456 11.04 16.49 -5.13
CA VAL A 456 10.07 17.58 -5.27
C VAL A 456 9.56 17.62 -6.70
N ARG A 457 8.24 17.48 -6.86
CA ARG A 457 7.57 17.57 -8.17
C ARG A 457 6.57 18.71 -8.21
N GLU A 458 6.58 19.48 -9.30
CA GLU A 458 5.48 20.38 -9.64
C GLU A 458 4.24 19.59 -10.10
N THR A 459 3.07 19.90 -9.56
CA THR A 459 1.82 19.14 -9.81
C THR A 459 1.08 19.56 -11.09
N ARG A 460 1.57 20.57 -11.81
CA ARG A 460 1.02 21.02 -13.10
C ARG A 460 1.42 20.08 -14.24
N PRO A 461 0.68 20.06 -15.35
CA PRO A 461 1.12 19.38 -16.57
C PRO A 461 2.49 19.89 -17.03
N GLY A 462 3.38 18.97 -17.43
CA GLY A 462 4.75 19.31 -17.82
C GLY A 462 5.64 19.82 -16.67
N GLY A 463 5.19 19.66 -15.41
CA GLY A 463 5.94 20.06 -14.23
C GLY A 463 7.24 19.27 -14.05
N SER A 464 8.28 19.94 -13.57
CA SER A 464 9.59 19.35 -13.34
C SER A 464 9.64 18.53 -12.05
N VAL A 465 10.56 17.56 -12.00
CA VAL A 465 10.99 16.86 -10.79
C VAL A 465 12.41 17.29 -10.48
N ARG A 466 12.69 17.60 -9.22
CA ARG A 466 14.05 17.84 -8.73
C ARG A 466 14.31 17.05 -7.47
N GLN A 467 15.55 16.66 -7.30
CA GLN A 467 16.03 16.05 -6.08
C GLN A 467 16.83 17.08 -5.25
N VAL A 468 16.53 17.13 -3.97
CA VAL A 468 17.20 18.01 -3.01
C VAL A 468 17.87 17.14 -1.96
N ALA A 469 19.17 16.94 -2.09
CA ALA A 469 19.97 16.27 -1.09
C ALA A 469 20.13 17.18 0.15
N LEU A 470 19.91 16.62 1.34
CA LEU A 470 20.02 17.37 2.58
C LEU A 470 21.36 17.12 3.26
N PRO A 471 22.25 18.11 3.36
CA PRO A 471 23.50 17.98 4.10
C PRO A 471 23.27 17.67 5.58
N GLY A 472 24.14 16.87 6.17
CA GLY A 472 24.06 16.48 7.58
C GLY A 472 23.08 15.37 7.89
N THR A 473 22.52 14.71 6.87
CA THR A 473 21.60 13.57 7.03
C THR A 473 22.22 12.23 6.65
N ASP A 474 23.54 12.17 6.44
CA ASP A 474 24.20 10.98 5.86
C ASP A 474 24.09 9.71 6.74
N GLU A 475 23.85 9.84 8.05
CA GLU A 475 23.59 8.72 8.96
C GLU A 475 22.10 8.51 9.26
N MET A 476 21.21 9.24 8.60
CA MET A 476 19.76 9.22 8.84
C MET A 476 19.05 8.37 7.78
N GLN A 477 18.21 7.47 8.23
CA GLN A 477 17.33 6.70 7.37
C GLN A 477 16.00 7.45 7.22
N PRO A 478 15.57 7.81 5.99
CA PRO A 478 14.29 8.46 5.79
C PRO A 478 13.13 7.52 6.14
N TYR A 479 12.11 8.07 6.82
CA TYR A 479 10.93 7.29 7.20
C TYR A 479 9.66 7.86 6.54
N LEU A 480 9.14 9.00 6.99
CA LEU A 480 7.88 9.58 6.49
C LEU A 480 7.95 11.10 6.36
N PRO A 481 7.45 11.68 5.26
CA PRO A 481 7.06 13.08 5.26
C PRO A 481 5.74 13.23 6.03
N GLU A 482 5.69 14.14 6.99
CA GLU A 482 4.53 14.33 7.87
C GLU A 482 3.69 15.52 7.47
N SER A 483 4.36 16.64 7.17
CA SER A 483 3.71 17.90 6.83
C SER A 483 4.57 18.75 5.91
N ALA A 484 3.95 19.55 5.05
CA ALA A 484 4.64 20.51 4.24
C ALA A 484 3.80 21.79 4.05
N SER A 485 4.45 22.93 3.91
CA SER A 485 3.81 24.18 3.57
C SER A 485 4.80 25.10 2.84
N GLY A 486 4.49 25.46 1.59
CA GLY A 486 5.39 26.24 0.74
C GLY A 486 6.77 25.57 0.61
N ARG A 487 7.80 26.28 1.04
CA ARG A 487 9.19 25.80 0.98
C ARG A 487 9.60 24.89 2.13
N TYR A 488 8.78 24.75 3.17
CA TYR A 488 9.13 24.00 4.37
C TYR A 488 8.53 22.61 4.37
N VAL A 489 9.32 21.63 4.78
CA VAL A 489 8.90 20.22 4.90
C VAL A 489 9.33 19.70 6.27
N LEU A 490 8.40 19.02 6.93
CA LEU A 490 8.58 18.30 8.18
C LEU A 490 8.54 16.81 7.89
N PHE A 491 9.50 16.06 8.37
CA PHE A 491 9.56 14.62 8.16
C PHE A 491 10.28 13.90 9.31
N THR A 492 9.97 12.61 9.45
CA THR A 492 10.63 11.73 10.42
C THR A 492 11.75 10.95 9.76
N VAL A 493 12.84 10.79 10.47
CA VAL A 493 13.98 9.94 10.14
C VAL A 493 14.33 9.04 11.32
N THR A 494 15.08 7.98 11.07
CA THR A 494 15.71 7.18 12.12
C THR A 494 17.21 7.42 12.11
N GLU A 495 17.75 7.90 13.22
CA GLU A 495 19.18 8.09 13.46
C GLU A 495 19.62 7.11 14.55
N LYS A 496 20.50 6.15 14.23
CA LYS A 496 20.98 5.13 15.19
C LYS A 496 19.87 4.48 16.00
N ASN A 497 18.78 4.06 15.32
CA ASN A 497 17.54 3.50 15.88
C ASN A 497 16.69 4.45 16.73
N ASN A 498 17.02 5.75 16.77
CA ASN A 498 16.18 6.74 17.44
C ASN A 498 15.38 7.56 16.42
N PRO A 499 14.06 7.67 16.57
CA PRO A 499 13.27 8.52 15.70
C PRO A 499 13.56 10.00 15.95
N ARG A 500 13.76 10.75 14.88
CA ARG A 500 14.02 12.18 14.87
C ARG A 500 13.04 12.89 13.94
N THR A 501 12.65 14.06 14.31
CA THR A 501 11.89 14.98 13.45
C THR A 501 12.84 16.01 12.85
N VAL A 502 12.79 16.18 11.54
CA VAL A 502 13.62 17.10 10.78
C VAL A 502 12.74 18.13 10.07
N VAL A 503 13.10 19.38 10.15
CA VAL A 503 12.53 20.49 9.38
C VAL A 503 13.53 20.94 8.34
N ALA A 504 13.12 20.96 7.07
CA ALA A 504 13.98 21.38 5.97
C ALA A 504 13.33 22.45 5.09
N ASP A 505 14.19 23.27 4.50
CA ASP A 505 13.85 24.22 3.46
C ASP A 505 14.21 23.59 2.10
N ILE A 506 13.20 23.24 1.30
CA ILE A 506 13.40 22.57 0.01
C ILE A 506 13.94 23.50 -1.08
N ASP A 507 13.78 24.81 -0.93
CA ASP A 507 14.29 25.78 -1.90
C ASP A 507 15.76 26.12 -1.62
N ALA A 508 16.15 26.19 -0.36
CA ALA A 508 17.53 26.38 0.05
C ALA A 508 18.35 25.07 0.11
N GLY A 509 17.69 23.89 0.05
CA GLY A 509 18.36 22.60 0.22
C GLY A 509 19.01 22.45 1.58
N LYS A 510 18.38 22.93 2.64
CA LYS A 510 18.99 23.07 3.97
C LYS A 510 18.09 22.45 5.05
N VAL A 511 18.72 21.71 5.98
CA VAL A 511 18.11 21.35 7.27
C VAL A 511 18.08 22.60 8.15
N LEU A 512 16.92 22.94 8.67
CA LEU A 512 16.72 24.08 9.57
C LEU A 512 16.75 23.65 11.03
N ASP A 513 16.21 22.48 11.33
CA ASP A 513 16.14 21.95 12.69
C ASP A 513 16.09 20.42 12.68
N THR A 514 16.66 19.80 13.73
CA THR A 514 16.61 18.37 13.99
C THR A 514 16.44 18.15 15.48
N ARG A 515 15.38 17.43 15.87
CA ARG A 515 15.02 17.22 17.27
C ARG A 515 14.55 15.79 17.53
N PRO A 516 14.47 15.31 18.79
CA PRO A 516 13.79 14.06 19.10
C PRO A 516 12.37 14.07 18.54
N SER A 517 11.89 12.92 18.03
CA SER A 517 10.57 12.83 17.43
C SER A 517 9.48 13.30 18.39
N SER A 518 8.68 14.23 17.92
CA SER A 518 7.57 14.81 18.67
C SER A 518 6.48 15.24 17.70
N ALA A 519 5.23 15.30 18.17
CA ALA A 519 4.13 15.82 17.40
C ALA A 519 4.41 17.24 16.92
N ALA A 520 4.34 17.46 15.61
CA ALA A 520 4.54 18.76 15.00
C ALA A 520 3.78 18.90 13.67
N ALA A 521 3.54 20.12 13.20
CA ALA A 521 2.91 20.42 11.94
C ALA A 521 3.41 21.75 11.34
N LEU A 522 3.27 21.91 10.03
CA LEU A 522 3.61 23.15 9.31
C LEU A 522 2.36 23.82 8.72
N TRP A 523 2.29 25.13 8.86
CA TRP A 523 1.38 26.00 8.14
C TRP A 523 2.02 27.34 7.82
N GLY A 524 2.15 27.67 6.54
CA GLY A 524 2.95 28.82 6.11
C GLY A 524 4.42 28.69 6.53
N SER A 525 4.96 29.73 7.13
CA SER A 525 6.29 29.72 7.74
C SER A 525 6.29 29.27 9.21
N VAL A 526 5.14 28.88 9.76
CA VAL A 526 5.02 28.54 11.17
C VAL A 526 5.10 27.04 11.38
N LEU A 527 6.06 26.66 12.22
CA LEU A 527 6.18 25.31 12.77
C LEU A 527 5.40 25.25 14.10
N TRP A 528 4.40 24.43 14.13
CA TRP A 528 3.62 24.12 15.33
C TRP A 528 4.18 22.89 15.98
N ASP A 529 4.51 22.96 17.27
CA ASP A 529 5.06 21.85 18.03
C ASP A 529 4.57 21.82 19.48
N ARG A 530 4.90 20.75 20.15
CA ARG A 530 4.59 20.57 21.56
C ARG A 530 5.40 21.54 22.42
N SER A 531 4.71 22.35 23.21
CA SER A 531 5.34 23.23 24.19
C SER A 531 5.89 22.44 25.39
N GLU A 532 7.03 22.89 25.93
CA GLU A 532 7.58 22.33 27.18
C GLU A 532 6.62 22.48 28.37
N TRP A 533 5.77 23.51 28.36
CA TRP A 533 4.89 23.90 29.46
C TRP A 533 3.41 23.45 29.28
N HIS A 534 3.17 22.39 28.52
CA HIS A 534 1.84 21.93 28.12
C HIS A 534 1.16 22.85 27.09
N GLY A 535 0.56 22.26 26.08
CA GLY A 535 -0.03 22.95 24.94
C GLY A 535 0.84 22.89 23.68
N VAL A 536 0.71 23.89 22.82
CA VAL A 536 1.49 24.01 21.58
C VAL A 536 2.15 25.37 21.47
N SER A 537 3.29 25.40 20.77
CA SER A 537 3.98 26.62 20.39
C SER A 537 4.05 26.72 18.87
N GLY A 538 3.93 27.93 18.34
CA GLY A 538 4.18 28.25 16.93
C GLY A 538 5.48 29.01 16.80
N THR A 539 6.45 28.47 16.06
CA THR A 539 7.73 29.13 15.75
C THR A 539 7.74 29.58 14.31
N ASP A 540 7.83 30.86 14.06
CA ASP A 540 8.05 31.37 12.70
C ASP A 540 9.47 31.03 12.25
N LEU A 541 9.61 30.19 11.24
CA LEU A 541 10.90 29.67 10.75
C LEU A 541 11.79 30.72 10.08
N ARG A 542 11.25 31.89 9.72
CA ARG A 542 12.01 32.99 9.14
C ARG A 542 12.63 33.89 10.19
N THR A 543 11.88 34.18 11.24
CA THR A 543 12.24 35.14 12.27
C THR A 543 12.71 34.54 13.56
N GLY A 544 12.41 33.23 13.77
CA GLY A 544 12.64 32.54 15.03
C GLY A 544 11.67 32.97 16.15
N LYS A 545 10.68 33.82 15.85
CA LYS A 545 9.68 34.26 16.84
C LYS A 545 8.79 33.12 17.28
N VAL A 546 8.74 32.93 18.59
CA VAL A 546 7.89 31.89 19.22
C VAL A 546 6.62 32.52 19.80
N THR A 547 5.47 31.94 19.50
CA THR A 547 4.19 32.28 20.11
C THR A 547 3.63 31.04 20.80
N GLN A 548 3.35 31.13 22.07
CA GLN A 548 2.81 30.03 22.86
C GLN A 548 1.30 30.12 22.99
N TYR A 549 0.63 28.97 22.84
CA TYR A 549 -0.79 28.84 23.05
C TYR A 549 -1.03 27.85 24.20
N GLN A 550 -1.56 28.41 25.30
CA GLN A 550 -2.01 27.66 26.47
C GLN A 550 -3.53 27.51 26.40
N GLY A 551 -4.08 26.42 26.86
CA GLY A 551 -5.54 26.25 26.87
C GLY A 551 -6.04 24.91 26.33
N PHE A 552 -5.11 24.00 26.04
CA PHE A 552 -5.45 22.63 25.62
C PHE A 552 -5.85 21.71 26.79
N GLY A 553 -5.91 22.23 28.01
CA GLY A 553 -6.07 21.48 29.26
C GLY A 553 -4.75 21.41 30.02
N THR A 554 -4.83 21.31 31.33
CA THR A 554 -3.70 21.48 32.26
C THR A 554 -2.60 20.41 32.17
N ALA A 555 -2.80 19.33 31.41
CA ALA A 555 -1.84 18.22 31.31
C ALA A 555 -1.64 17.67 29.89
N CYS A 556 -2.15 18.37 28.85
CA CYS A 556 -2.03 17.86 27.48
C CYS A 556 -0.58 17.97 26.96
N ARG A 557 -0.01 16.83 26.70
CA ARG A 557 1.14 16.69 25.79
C ARG A 557 0.63 16.04 24.52
N PRO A 558 0.46 16.80 23.41
CA PRO A 558 -0.10 16.22 22.20
C PRO A 558 0.74 15.07 21.65
N ASP A 559 0.07 13.98 21.26
CA ASP A 559 0.65 12.86 20.52
C ASP A 559 0.61 13.11 19.01
N GLU A 560 -0.33 13.96 18.55
CA GLU A 560 -0.45 14.40 17.17
C GLU A 560 -0.84 15.88 17.12
N ILE A 561 -0.27 16.61 16.15
CA ILE A 561 -0.63 17.99 15.82
C ILE A 561 -0.83 18.08 14.31
N GLN A 562 -1.92 18.73 13.88
CA GLN A 562 -2.14 19.13 12.49
C GLN A 562 -2.52 20.62 12.44
N ALA A 563 -2.15 21.31 11.35
CA ALA A 563 -2.45 22.73 11.16
C ALA A 563 -3.07 22.98 9.79
N ALA A 564 -4.13 23.79 9.74
CA ALA A 564 -4.77 24.24 8.51
C ALA A 564 -5.52 25.56 8.73
N GLY A 565 -5.18 26.62 8.01
CA GLY A 565 -5.77 27.94 8.22
C GLY A 565 -5.55 28.43 9.65
N ASP A 566 -6.62 28.90 10.26
CA ASP A 566 -6.65 29.34 11.64
C ASP A 566 -6.90 28.21 12.65
N TRP A 567 -6.73 26.96 12.25
CA TRP A 567 -7.09 25.80 13.03
C TRP A 567 -5.91 24.88 13.32
N LEU A 568 -5.90 24.35 14.54
CA LEU A 568 -5.07 23.22 14.93
C LEU A 568 -5.93 22.05 15.35
N TYR A 569 -5.57 20.85 14.95
CA TYR A 569 -6.01 19.61 15.57
C TYR A 569 -4.93 19.13 16.52
N VAL A 570 -5.31 18.72 17.70
CA VAL A 570 -4.43 18.13 18.69
C VAL A 570 -5.03 16.85 19.25
N LEU A 571 -4.23 15.83 19.31
CA LEU A 571 -4.55 14.59 19.99
C LEU A 571 -3.90 14.61 21.37
N CYS A 572 -4.70 14.79 22.39
CA CYS A 572 -4.30 14.63 23.77
C CYS A 572 -4.69 13.24 24.28
N PRO A 573 -3.98 12.66 25.26
CA PRO A 573 -4.47 11.48 25.97
C PRO A 573 -5.86 11.70 26.55
N ALA A 574 -6.69 10.65 26.62
CA ALA A 574 -8.06 10.75 27.13
C ALA A 574 -8.12 11.35 28.54
N SER A 575 -7.14 11.02 29.40
CA SER A 575 -6.97 11.60 30.74
C SER A 575 -6.68 13.10 30.73
N ALA A 576 -6.22 13.67 29.64
CA ALA A 576 -5.93 15.08 29.43
C ALA A 576 -6.93 15.78 28.50
N GLY A 577 -8.13 15.23 28.34
CA GLY A 577 -9.24 15.82 27.62
C GLY A 577 -9.43 15.36 26.19
N GLY A 578 -8.69 14.35 25.71
CA GLY A 578 -8.87 13.72 24.40
C GLY A 578 -8.61 14.62 23.21
N PRO A 579 -9.03 14.18 21.98
CA PRO A 579 -8.83 14.94 20.76
C PRO A 579 -9.63 16.25 20.76
N ALA A 580 -9.03 17.30 20.23
CA ALA A 580 -9.67 18.59 20.12
C ALA A 580 -9.18 19.39 18.91
N ALA A 581 -10.05 20.23 18.37
CA ALA A 581 -9.66 21.31 17.51
C ALA A 581 -9.46 22.60 18.32
N PHE A 582 -8.61 23.47 17.81
CA PHE A 582 -8.32 24.75 18.45
C PHE A 582 -8.34 25.85 17.39
N HIS A 583 -9.17 26.88 17.62
CA HIS A 583 -9.25 28.03 16.76
C HIS A 583 -8.29 29.13 17.26
N LEU A 584 -7.24 29.39 16.52
CA LEU A 584 -6.12 30.27 16.90
C LEU A 584 -6.57 31.71 17.23
N PRO A 585 -7.36 32.41 16.38
CA PRO A 585 -7.76 33.79 16.67
C PRO A 585 -8.60 33.93 17.93
N SER A 586 -9.58 33.06 18.14
CA SER A 586 -10.47 33.14 19.32
C SER A 586 -9.91 32.39 20.54
N LYS A 587 -8.80 31.68 20.39
CA LYS A 587 -8.19 30.80 21.41
C LYS A 587 -9.19 29.79 22.01
N LYS A 588 -10.17 29.37 21.21
CA LYS A 588 -11.24 28.46 21.64
C LYS A 588 -10.86 27.01 21.37
N ARG A 589 -10.91 26.19 22.40
CA ARG A 589 -10.81 24.73 22.30
C ARG A 589 -12.19 24.14 22.00
N ILE A 590 -12.27 23.23 21.02
CA ILE A 590 -13.47 22.51 20.63
C ILE A 590 -13.17 21.01 20.81
N PRO A 591 -13.73 20.38 21.86
CA PRO A 591 -13.62 18.92 22.02
C PRO A 591 -14.25 18.20 20.84
N LEU A 592 -13.60 17.13 20.39
CA LEU A 592 -14.14 16.28 19.32
C LEU A 592 -14.86 15.07 19.94
N PRO A 593 -16.04 14.69 19.40
CA PRO A 593 -16.92 13.70 20.04
C PRO A 593 -16.52 12.24 19.75
N PHE A 594 -15.24 11.94 19.67
CA PHE A 594 -14.73 10.60 19.38
C PHE A 594 -13.42 10.33 20.12
N ALA A 595 -13.12 9.04 20.31
CA ALA A 595 -11.84 8.57 20.81
C ALA A 595 -11.01 8.06 19.62
N PRO A 596 -9.77 8.50 19.44
CA PRO A 596 -9.00 8.22 18.23
C PRO A 596 -8.16 6.94 18.30
N GLU A 597 -8.45 6.02 19.19
CA GLU A 597 -7.55 4.88 19.52
C GLU A 597 -7.10 4.04 18.31
N ASN A 598 -7.83 4.09 17.21
CA ASN A 598 -7.40 3.47 15.94
C ASN A 598 -7.90 4.24 14.70
N ASP A 599 -8.43 5.43 14.89
CA ASP A 599 -9.06 6.20 13.84
C ASP A 599 -8.08 7.20 13.23
N ARG A 600 -8.10 7.31 11.92
CA ARG A 600 -7.34 8.34 11.22
C ARG A 600 -8.14 9.62 11.20
N VAL A 601 -7.47 10.71 11.55
CA VAL A 601 -8.05 12.06 11.55
C VAL A 601 -7.27 12.94 10.59
N ARG A 602 -7.98 13.79 9.84
CA ARG A 602 -7.37 14.84 9.00
C ARG A 602 -8.08 16.16 9.23
N LEU A 603 -7.27 17.19 9.47
CA LEU A 603 -7.73 18.56 9.63
C LEU A 603 -7.79 19.25 8.26
N GLY A 604 -8.95 19.83 7.93
CA GLY A 604 -9.10 20.83 6.89
C GLY A 604 -9.32 22.21 7.48
N ASP A 605 -9.51 23.22 6.62
CA ASP A 605 -9.73 24.59 7.07
C ASP A 605 -11.17 24.78 7.61
N GLY A 606 -11.31 24.69 8.93
CA GLY A 606 -12.60 24.78 9.64
C GLY A 606 -13.41 23.49 9.73
N TYR A 607 -12.82 22.35 9.42
CA TYR A 607 -13.45 21.03 9.55
C TYR A 607 -12.44 19.93 9.88
N VAL A 608 -12.95 18.83 10.41
CA VAL A 608 -12.17 17.61 10.67
C VAL A 608 -12.86 16.44 9.98
N VAL A 609 -12.08 15.58 9.34
CA VAL A 609 -12.54 14.29 8.83
C VAL A 609 -11.94 13.19 9.67
N ARG A 610 -12.78 12.27 10.13
CA ARG A 610 -12.41 11.08 10.87
C ARG A 610 -12.75 9.85 10.05
N GLN A 611 -11.87 8.86 10.03
CA GLN A 611 -12.16 7.52 9.53
C GLN A 611 -12.56 6.66 10.72
N GLY A 612 -13.85 6.33 10.83
CA GLY A 612 -14.39 5.42 11.84
C GLY A 612 -14.60 4.00 11.29
N GLY A 613 -15.19 3.13 12.10
CA GLY A 613 -15.41 1.73 11.73
C GLY A 613 -16.35 1.48 10.55
N VAL A 614 -17.17 2.46 10.18
CA VAL A 614 -18.20 2.34 9.11
C VAL A 614 -17.99 3.30 7.94
N GLY A 615 -16.97 4.16 7.98
CA GLY A 615 -16.70 5.12 6.93
C GLY A 615 -16.04 6.42 7.40
N LEU A 616 -16.22 7.48 6.60
CA LEU A 616 -15.68 8.80 6.91
C LEU A 616 -16.77 9.70 7.51
N GLU A 617 -16.44 10.37 8.59
CA GLU A 617 -17.30 11.35 9.25
C GLU A 617 -16.66 12.74 9.14
N VAL A 618 -17.43 13.71 8.68
CA VAL A 618 -16.99 15.11 8.55
C VAL A 618 -17.63 15.93 9.65
N TYR A 619 -16.82 16.63 10.42
CA TYR A 619 -17.24 17.53 11.48
C TYR A 619 -16.91 18.98 11.12
N ASP A 620 -17.92 19.85 11.06
CA ASP A 620 -17.73 21.31 10.92
C ASP A 620 -17.43 21.93 12.29
N LEU A 621 -16.44 22.81 12.34
CA LEU A 621 -15.93 23.45 13.54
C LEU A 621 -16.29 24.93 13.65
N ARG A 622 -16.80 25.55 12.59
CA ARG A 622 -16.95 27.02 12.46
C ARG A 622 -18.00 27.60 13.41
N SER A 623 -18.96 26.79 13.83
CA SER A 623 -19.92 27.20 14.86
C SER A 623 -19.30 27.33 16.25
N GLY A 624 -18.04 26.91 16.41
CA GLY A 624 -17.37 26.81 17.72
C GLY A 624 -17.76 25.56 18.51
N THR A 625 -18.40 24.60 17.86
CA THR A 625 -18.70 23.25 18.35
C THR A 625 -18.44 22.26 17.20
N ALA A 626 -18.08 21.03 17.50
CA ALA A 626 -17.94 19.99 16.48
C ALA A 626 -19.32 19.46 16.08
N VAL A 627 -19.81 19.88 14.93
CA VAL A 627 -21.10 19.44 14.38
C VAL A 627 -20.85 18.43 13.26
N ARG A 628 -21.40 17.21 13.39
CA ARG A 628 -21.30 16.19 12.33
C ARG A 628 -22.11 16.65 11.12
N ALA A 629 -21.41 17.10 10.08
CA ALA A 629 -21.99 17.67 8.88
C ALA A 629 -22.31 16.61 7.82
N ARG A 630 -21.52 15.53 7.77
CA ARG A 630 -21.68 14.49 6.75
C ARG A 630 -21.14 13.15 7.24
N GLU A 631 -21.76 12.08 6.78
CA GLU A 631 -21.28 10.71 6.88
C GLU A 631 -21.17 10.12 5.49
N ILE A 632 -20.05 9.47 5.19
CA ILE A 632 -19.75 8.83 3.92
C ILE A 632 -19.53 7.36 4.21
N ALA A 633 -20.49 6.52 3.81
CA ALA A 633 -20.32 5.08 3.92
C ALA A 633 -19.19 4.63 2.99
N GLN A 634 -18.16 4.04 3.55
CA GLN A 634 -17.00 3.52 2.81
C GLN A 634 -16.58 2.19 3.40
N GLN A 635 -16.29 1.21 2.56
CA GLN A 635 -15.50 0.10 3.03
C GLN A 635 -14.08 0.62 3.27
N VAL A 636 -13.66 0.57 4.53
CA VAL A 636 -12.29 0.90 4.91
C VAL A 636 -11.38 -0.11 4.25
N THR A 637 -10.63 0.30 3.23
CA THR A 637 -9.60 -0.55 2.67
C THR A 637 -8.38 -0.57 3.62
N ARG A 638 -7.51 -1.55 3.42
CA ARG A 638 -6.37 -1.83 4.29
C ARG A 638 -5.29 -0.75 4.25
N TYR A 639 -5.38 0.19 3.30
CA TYR A 639 -4.31 1.13 2.99
C TYR A 639 -4.57 2.52 3.56
N ALA A 640 -3.52 3.10 4.15
CA ALA A 640 -3.54 4.40 4.82
C ALA A 640 -3.88 5.59 3.92
N ALA A 641 -4.04 5.37 2.62
CA ALA A 641 -4.04 6.42 1.61
C ALA A 641 -5.32 6.50 0.78
N ASP A 642 -6.38 5.84 1.20
CA ASP A 642 -7.63 5.74 0.45
C ASP A 642 -8.45 7.03 0.47
N TRP A 643 -8.05 8.00 1.29
CA TRP A 643 -8.69 9.28 1.38
C TRP A 643 -7.75 10.39 1.84
N THR A 644 -8.09 11.61 1.48
CA THR A 644 -7.31 12.80 1.83
C THR A 644 -8.20 14.03 1.87
N VAL A 645 -7.79 15.06 2.62
CA VAL A 645 -8.45 16.37 2.62
C VAL A 645 -7.56 17.42 1.96
N ASP A 646 -8.17 18.35 1.25
CA ASP A 646 -7.49 19.56 0.80
C ASP A 646 -7.44 20.57 1.95
N ARG A 647 -6.31 20.67 2.62
CA ARG A 647 -6.07 21.67 3.67
C ARG A 647 -6.14 23.11 3.13
N PHE A 648 -6.03 23.28 1.81
CA PHE A 648 -5.96 24.54 1.10
C PHE A 648 -7.21 24.82 0.24
N GLY A 649 -8.31 24.07 0.39
CA GLY A 649 -9.42 24.21 -0.50
C GLY A 649 -10.78 23.66 -0.06
N GLY A 650 -10.89 22.97 1.05
CA GLY A 650 -12.17 22.52 1.59
C GLY A 650 -12.83 21.34 0.87
N ARG A 651 -12.07 20.52 0.16
CA ARG A 651 -12.55 19.28 -0.46
C ARG A 651 -11.97 18.05 0.22
N LEU A 652 -12.70 16.95 0.08
CA LEU A 652 -12.32 15.60 0.49
C LEU A 652 -12.27 14.72 -0.76
N ALA A 653 -11.21 13.94 -0.91
CA ALA A 653 -11.12 12.88 -1.90
C ALA A 653 -11.05 11.52 -1.18
N TYR A 654 -11.78 10.53 -1.67
CA TYR A 654 -11.76 9.15 -1.15
C TYR A 654 -12.03 8.13 -2.25
N THR A 655 -11.55 6.92 -2.08
CA THR A 655 -11.86 5.79 -2.96
C THR A 655 -13.10 5.08 -2.42
N GLY A 656 -14.13 4.94 -3.25
CA GLY A 656 -15.36 4.25 -2.90
C GLY A 656 -15.24 2.72 -3.03
N PRO A 657 -16.28 1.97 -2.59
CA PRO A 657 -16.34 0.51 -2.74
C PRO A 657 -16.32 0.04 -4.21
N ASP A 658 -16.70 0.92 -5.12
CA ASP A 658 -16.67 0.73 -6.57
C ASP A 658 -15.31 1.08 -7.19
N GLU A 659 -14.28 1.32 -6.36
CA GLU A 659 -12.93 1.73 -6.74
C GLU A 659 -12.86 3.10 -7.43
N THR A 660 -13.98 3.80 -7.54
CA THR A 660 -14.05 5.17 -8.04
C THR A 660 -13.47 6.13 -7.00
N VAL A 661 -12.66 7.09 -7.42
CA VAL A 661 -12.28 8.20 -6.54
C VAL A 661 -13.36 9.27 -6.60
N HIS A 662 -13.92 9.57 -5.45
CA HIS A 662 -14.92 10.60 -5.25
C HIS A 662 -14.27 11.86 -4.67
N LEU A 663 -14.61 13.01 -5.24
CA LEU A 663 -14.20 14.31 -4.72
C LEU A 663 -15.45 15.10 -4.34
N VAL A 664 -15.57 15.37 -3.05
CA VAL A 664 -16.76 16.01 -2.48
C VAL A 664 -16.37 17.25 -1.68
N ALA A 665 -17.30 18.20 -1.55
CA ALA A 665 -17.12 19.30 -0.61
C ALA A 665 -17.19 18.76 0.83
N ALA A 666 -16.19 19.10 1.65
CA ALA A 666 -16.14 18.72 3.07
C ALA A 666 -16.87 19.75 3.97
N GLY A 667 -17.10 20.97 3.49
CA GLY A 667 -17.79 22.02 4.22
C GLY A 667 -17.82 23.32 3.43
N ALA A 668 -18.32 24.40 4.04
CA ALA A 668 -18.23 25.73 3.45
C ALA A 668 -16.75 26.15 3.34
N ALA A 669 -16.38 26.76 2.22
CA ALA A 669 -15.02 27.23 2.05
C ALA A 669 -14.72 28.41 2.98
N SER A 670 -13.52 28.44 3.55
CA SER A 670 -13.03 29.59 4.30
C SER A 670 -12.79 30.79 3.38
N PRO A 671 -12.79 32.01 3.90
CA PRO A 671 -12.40 33.20 3.14
C PRO A 671 -11.01 33.02 2.54
N LEU A 672 -10.77 33.62 1.36
CA LEU A 672 -9.45 33.65 0.76
C LEU A 672 -8.51 34.50 1.62
N ALA A 673 -7.38 33.94 2.01
CA ALA A 673 -6.33 34.58 2.80
C ALA A 673 -4.94 34.34 2.15
N ALA A 674 -3.96 35.15 2.48
CA ALA A 674 -2.57 34.84 2.21
C ALA A 674 -2.05 33.97 3.35
N ILE A 675 -1.65 32.73 3.06
CA ILE A 675 -1.00 31.85 4.02
C ILE A 675 0.38 32.43 4.40
N ASP A 676 1.05 32.94 3.36
CA ASP A 676 2.40 33.46 3.47
C ASP A 676 2.74 34.40 2.31
N GLN A 677 3.75 35.23 2.50
CA GLN A 677 4.24 36.12 1.45
C GLN A 677 5.74 36.37 1.60
N GLU A 678 6.43 36.48 0.47
CA GLU A 678 7.82 36.89 0.35
C GLU A 678 7.90 38.03 -0.65
N VAL A 679 8.07 39.21 -0.16
CA VAL A 679 8.07 40.41 -0.97
C VAL A 679 9.32 41.24 -0.67
N ALA A 680 10.22 41.36 -1.63
CA ALA A 680 11.41 42.15 -1.48
C ALA A 680 11.06 43.64 -1.33
N ALA A 681 11.66 44.29 -0.34
CA ALA A 681 11.48 45.74 -0.07
C ALA A 681 12.08 46.61 -1.17
N THR A 682 12.97 46.04 -1.99
CA THR A 682 13.63 46.76 -3.11
C THR A 682 13.42 46.03 -4.41
N ALA A 683 13.38 46.73 -5.51
CA ALA A 683 13.33 46.26 -6.89
C ALA A 683 14.34 47.06 -7.74
N ASP A 684 15.59 46.57 -7.80
CA ASP A 684 16.66 47.25 -8.57
C ASP A 684 16.80 46.61 -9.96
N PHE A 685 16.08 47.14 -10.93
CA PHE A 685 16.06 46.64 -12.31
C PHE A 685 17.34 46.93 -13.10
N ARG A 686 18.36 47.54 -12.49
CA ARG A 686 19.71 47.57 -13.05
C ARG A 686 20.44 46.25 -12.90
N GLN A 687 20.12 45.51 -11.80
CA GLN A 687 20.78 44.28 -11.40
C GLN A 687 19.86 43.05 -11.55
N GLU A 688 18.57 43.23 -11.33
CA GLU A 688 17.59 42.19 -11.33
C GLU A 688 16.71 42.24 -12.59
N LYS A 689 16.38 41.02 -13.14
CA LYS A 689 15.46 40.95 -14.29
C LYS A 689 14.00 41.14 -13.85
N THR A 690 13.67 40.72 -12.64
CA THR A 690 12.30 40.81 -12.12
C THR A 690 12.35 41.03 -10.60
N TRP A 691 11.35 41.73 -10.09
CA TRP A 691 11.13 41.94 -8.69
C TRP A 691 10.82 40.63 -8.00
N GLN A 692 11.47 40.32 -6.88
CA GLN A 692 11.26 39.12 -6.10
C GLN A 692 10.03 39.31 -5.22
N ALA A 693 8.88 38.79 -5.68
CA ALA A 693 7.62 38.89 -4.96
C ALA A 693 6.81 37.62 -5.17
N ARG A 694 6.36 37.02 -4.08
CA ARG A 694 5.61 35.77 -4.05
C ARG A 694 4.53 35.84 -2.98
N TRP A 695 3.33 35.34 -3.31
CA TRP A 695 2.21 35.19 -2.38
C TRP A 695 1.62 33.80 -2.49
N TRP A 696 1.31 33.20 -1.35
CA TRP A 696 0.69 31.87 -1.26
C TRP A 696 -0.77 32.06 -0.81
N PRO A 697 -1.76 32.03 -1.73
CA PRO A 697 -3.16 32.09 -1.38
C PRO A 697 -3.62 30.79 -0.68
N SER A 698 -4.55 30.90 0.28
CA SER A 698 -5.07 29.77 1.05
C SER A 698 -5.93 28.81 0.22
N LYS A 699 -6.43 29.25 -0.92
CA LYS A 699 -7.21 28.45 -1.87
C LYS A 699 -7.01 28.99 -3.31
N PRO A 700 -7.41 28.24 -4.35
CA PRO A 700 -7.29 28.68 -5.74
C PRO A 700 -7.97 30.01 -6.00
N VAL A 701 -7.36 30.82 -6.85
CA VAL A 701 -7.90 32.11 -7.29
C VAL A 701 -8.27 32.08 -8.78
N SER A 702 -9.36 32.75 -9.16
CA SER A 702 -9.81 32.86 -10.56
C SER A 702 -9.11 33.97 -11.32
N SER A 703 -8.67 35.02 -10.60
CA SER A 703 -7.92 36.14 -11.16
C SER A 703 -7.15 36.86 -10.06
N TRP A 704 -6.07 37.50 -10.45
CA TRP A 704 -5.30 38.35 -9.55
C TRP A 704 -4.76 39.57 -10.31
N LYS A 705 -4.45 40.62 -9.54
CA LYS A 705 -3.94 41.88 -10.08
C LYS A 705 -2.96 42.51 -9.11
N LEU A 706 -1.78 42.86 -9.58
CA LEU A 706 -0.76 43.62 -8.87
C LEU A 706 -0.77 45.07 -9.38
N THR A 707 -0.99 46.01 -8.47
CA THR A 707 -0.88 47.46 -8.74
C THR A 707 0.26 48.04 -7.93
N VAL A 708 0.89 49.08 -8.46
CA VAL A 708 1.85 49.91 -7.74
C VAL A 708 1.42 51.37 -7.82
N ARG A 709 1.46 52.08 -6.69
CA ARG A 709 1.13 53.50 -6.58
C ARG A 709 2.38 54.24 -6.16
N ASN A 710 2.79 55.20 -7.01
CA ASN A 710 3.93 56.05 -6.68
C ASN A 710 3.56 56.97 -5.52
N LYS A 711 4.35 56.95 -4.42
CA LYS A 711 4.03 57.73 -3.23
C LYS A 711 4.13 59.26 -3.44
N THR A 712 4.96 59.70 -4.39
CA THR A 712 5.15 61.15 -4.69
C THR A 712 4.08 61.69 -5.62
N SER A 713 3.83 60.98 -6.73
CA SER A 713 2.86 61.45 -7.73
C SER A 713 1.43 60.99 -7.47
N GLY A 714 1.23 59.96 -6.64
CA GLY A 714 -0.06 59.33 -6.39
C GLY A 714 -0.58 58.48 -7.55
N ILE A 715 0.15 58.38 -8.65
CA ILE A 715 -0.27 57.62 -9.83
C ILE A 715 -0.23 56.13 -9.55
N THR A 716 -1.36 55.45 -9.81
CA THR A 716 -1.49 54.00 -9.69
C THR A 716 -1.38 53.33 -11.05
N THR A 717 -0.56 52.31 -11.15
CA THR A 717 -0.36 51.52 -12.38
C THR A 717 -0.61 50.04 -12.10
N VAL A 718 -1.42 49.35 -12.93
CA VAL A 718 -1.49 47.89 -12.94
C VAL A 718 -0.24 47.40 -13.65
N VAL A 719 0.62 46.71 -12.92
CA VAL A 719 1.91 46.25 -13.48
C VAL A 719 1.87 44.81 -13.94
N ARG A 720 1.06 44.00 -13.32
CA ARG A 720 0.82 42.60 -13.72
C ARG A 720 -0.61 42.20 -13.35
N SER A 721 -1.16 41.29 -14.12
CA SER A 721 -2.39 40.60 -13.80
C SER A 721 -2.33 39.18 -14.37
N GLY A 722 -3.11 38.31 -13.82
CA GLY A 722 -3.22 36.95 -14.31
C GLY A 722 -4.62 36.37 -14.07
N THR A 723 -4.84 35.24 -14.70
CA THR A 723 -6.04 34.44 -14.53
C THR A 723 -5.84 33.48 -13.35
N GLU A 724 -6.31 32.25 -13.45
CA GLU A 724 -6.22 31.28 -12.42
C GLU A 724 -4.80 31.08 -11.86
N ALA A 725 -4.69 31.05 -10.53
CA ALA A 725 -3.49 30.60 -9.83
C ALA A 725 -3.87 29.60 -8.73
N ARG A 726 -3.07 28.55 -8.60
CA ARG A 726 -3.23 27.49 -7.60
C ARG A 726 -1.96 27.40 -6.76
N GLY A 727 -2.04 27.87 -5.53
CA GLY A 727 -0.99 27.78 -4.53
C GLY A 727 0.10 28.83 -4.58
N LEU A 728 0.37 29.47 -5.71
CA LEU A 728 1.42 30.50 -5.83
C LEU A 728 1.06 31.59 -6.84
N ILE A 729 1.21 32.83 -6.42
CA ILE A 729 1.19 34.03 -7.30
C ILE A 729 2.59 34.61 -7.29
N ALA A 730 3.27 34.57 -8.46
CA ALA A 730 4.61 35.09 -8.66
C ALA A 730 4.61 35.94 -9.94
N PRO A 731 4.34 37.26 -9.87
CA PRO A 731 3.99 38.09 -11.04
C PRO A 731 5.14 38.39 -11.99
N ALA A 732 6.38 38.08 -11.69
CA ALA A 732 7.56 38.31 -12.53
C ALA A 732 7.59 39.74 -13.13
N TRP A 733 7.37 40.77 -12.30
CA TRP A 733 7.38 42.14 -12.72
C TRP A 733 8.80 42.63 -13.02
N ASP A 734 9.01 43.19 -14.21
CA ASP A 734 10.29 43.67 -14.76
C ASP A 734 10.49 45.20 -14.65
N GLY A 735 9.72 45.89 -13.82
CA GLY A 735 9.82 47.35 -13.61
C GLY A 735 9.04 48.18 -14.65
N LYS A 736 8.36 47.51 -15.60
CA LYS A 736 7.64 48.22 -16.66
C LYS A 736 6.13 48.27 -16.41
N SER A 737 5.51 49.30 -16.97
CA SER A 737 4.07 49.40 -17.14
C SER A 737 3.58 48.42 -18.22
N PRO A 738 2.26 48.21 -18.41
CA PRO A 738 1.73 47.41 -19.50
C PRO A 738 2.11 47.93 -20.90
N THR A 739 2.43 49.22 -21.03
CA THR A 739 2.88 49.82 -22.29
C THR A 739 4.38 49.60 -22.56
N GLY A 740 5.09 48.84 -21.71
CA GLY A 740 6.51 48.51 -21.89
C GLY A 740 7.48 49.59 -21.38
N THR A 741 6.99 50.69 -20.80
CA THR A 741 7.83 51.78 -20.29
C THR A 741 8.21 51.50 -18.83
N TYR A 742 9.50 51.71 -18.49
CA TYR A 742 9.94 51.60 -17.10
C TYR A 742 9.27 52.66 -16.22
N LEU A 743 8.81 52.27 -15.05
CA LEU A 743 8.36 53.20 -14.03
C LEU A 743 9.55 54.01 -13.50
N PHE A 744 9.30 55.22 -13.01
CA PHE A 744 10.35 56.08 -12.44
C PHE A 744 10.94 55.44 -11.19
N SER A 745 12.20 55.73 -10.91
CA SER A 745 12.79 55.37 -9.61
C SER A 745 12.07 56.12 -8.49
N GLY A 746 11.85 55.45 -7.37
CA GLY A 746 11.18 56.03 -6.20
C GLY A 746 10.47 54.99 -5.33
N GLU A 747 9.77 55.51 -4.32
CA GLU A 747 8.99 54.71 -3.38
C GLU A 747 7.57 54.47 -3.94
N TYR A 748 7.16 53.23 -3.87
CA TYR A 748 5.84 52.78 -4.32
C TYR A 748 5.14 52.00 -3.22
N GLU A 749 3.83 52.13 -3.16
CA GLU A 749 2.94 51.23 -2.44
C GLU A 749 2.43 50.20 -3.44
N TRP A 750 2.67 48.93 -3.17
CA TRP A 750 2.12 47.84 -3.97
C TRP A 750 0.84 47.30 -3.33
N THR A 751 -0.09 46.85 -4.15
CA THR A 751 -1.30 46.13 -3.71
C THR A 751 -1.53 44.95 -4.62
N LEU A 752 -1.62 43.74 -4.02
CA LEU A 752 -2.11 42.56 -4.70
C LEU A 752 -3.56 42.32 -4.31
N THR A 753 -4.41 42.17 -5.31
CA THR A 753 -5.81 41.73 -5.16
C THR A 753 -5.99 40.39 -5.85
N ALA A 754 -6.79 39.48 -5.27
CA ALA A 754 -7.06 38.17 -5.85
C ALA A 754 -8.48 37.73 -5.52
N ARG A 755 -9.18 37.16 -6.50
CA ARG A 755 -10.54 36.65 -6.33
C ARG A 755 -10.56 35.13 -6.11
N PRO A 756 -11.31 34.61 -5.13
CA PRO A 756 -11.44 33.20 -4.94
C PRO A 756 -12.08 32.52 -6.16
N ALA A 757 -11.54 31.37 -6.57
CA ALA A 757 -12.04 30.64 -7.74
C ALA A 757 -13.39 29.96 -7.48
N ASP A 758 -13.68 29.61 -6.24
CA ASP A 758 -14.97 29.04 -5.80
C ASP A 758 -16.06 30.10 -5.65
N GLY A 759 -15.74 31.38 -5.83
CA GLY A 759 -16.67 32.50 -5.66
C GLY A 759 -17.10 32.72 -4.21
N GLN A 760 -16.49 32.05 -3.24
CA GLN A 760 -16.86 32.14 -1.83
C GLN A 760 -15.93 33.07 -1.05
N GLY A 761 -16.51 33.99 -0.30
CA GLY A 761 -15.79 34.95 0.52
C GLY A 761 -15.35 36.21 -0.24
N ALA A 762 -14.72 37.12 0.50
CA ALA A 762 -14.21 38.38 -0.04
C ALA A 762 -12.96 38.18 -0.90
N GLU A 763 -12.69 39.18 -1.80
CA GLU A 763 -11.44 39.29 -2.51
C GLU A 763 -10.28 39.49 -1.52
N LEU A 764 -9.18 38.78 -1.70
CA LEU A 764 -7.94 39.00 -0.96
C LEU A 764 -7.36 40.35 -1.39
N SER A 765 -7.01 41.20 -0.44
CA SER A 765 -6.25 42.41 -0.67
C SER A 765 -5.10 42.51 0.34
N THR A 766 -3.88 42.55 -0.15
CA THR A 766 -2.69 42.76 0.68
C THR A 766 -1.81 43.81 0.05
N SER A 767 -1.13 44.62 0.87
CA SER A 767 -0.32 45.75 0.40
C SER A 767 0.98 45.92 1.20
N GLY A 768 1.89 46.69 0.67
CA GLY A 768 3.15 47.01 1.32
C GLY A 768 3.91 48.05 0.47
N THR A 769 5.21 48.22 0.78
CA THR A 769 6.04 49.22 0.09
C THR A 769 7.20 48.57 -0.66
N VAL A 770 7.62 49.17 -1.74
CA VAL A 770 8.80 48.78 -2.52
C VAL A 770 9.53 50.00 -3.04
N SER A 771 10.86 50.01 -2.86
CA SER A 771 11.75 51.02 -3.45
C SER A 771 12.18 50.55 -4.86
N VAL A 772 11.83 51.26 -5.87
CA VAL A 772 12.10 50.94 -7.28
C VAL A 772 13.27 51.72 -7.82
N THR A 773 14.25 51.05 -8.44
CA THR A 773 15.35 51.67 -9.18
C THR A 773 15.32 51.15 -10.63
N ARG A 774 15.14 52.08 -11.59
CA ARG A 774 15.12 51.73 -13.02
C ARG A 774 16.51 51.74 -13.64
N PRO A 775 16.76 51.09 -14.77
CA PRO A 775 17.97 51.24 -15.56
C PRO A 775 18.13 52.71 -16.04
N PRO A 776 19.35 53.19 -16.25
CA PRO A 776 19.60 54.47 -16.88
C PRO A 776 18.97 54.52 -18.26
N ALA A 777 18.46 55.67 -18.65
CA ALA A 777 17.90 55.88 -20.00
C ALA A 777 19.00 55.65 -21.06
N GLY A 778 18.80 54.69 -21.99
CA GLY A 778 19.73 54.43 -23.08
C GLY A 778 20.54 53.13 -23.01
N VAL A 779 20.52 52.39 -21.91
CA VAL A 779 21.18 51.09 -21.85
C VAL A 779 20.24 50.01 -22.42
N ARG A 780 20.63 49.44 -23.58
CA ARG A 780 19.97 48.25 -24.16
C ARG A 780 20.24 47.07 -23.22
N PRO A 781 19.22 46.29 -22.86
CA PRO A 781 19.47 45.08 -22.08
C PRO A 781 20.48 44.16 -22.81
N PRO A 782 21.34 43.44 -22.11
CA PRO A 782 22.27 42.53 -22.75
C PRO A 782 21.47 41.50 -23.58
N ALA A 783 21.94 41.27 -24.82
CA ALA A 783 21.39 40.22 -25.67
C ALA A 783 21.42 38.87 -24.94
N ARG A 784 20.39 38.05 -25.11
CA ARG A 784 20.36 36.70 -24.58
C ARG A 784 21.55 35.91 -25.13
N PRO A 785 22.27 35.10 -24.30
CA PRO A 785 23.08 34.00 -24.79
C PRO A 785 22.22 32.90 -25.38
#